data_eb289d97ab96265b62651b3ba05377b3
#
_entry.id   eb289d97ab96265b62651b3ba05377b3
#
_cell.length_a   1.000
_cell.length_b   1.000
_cell.length_c   1.000
_cell.angle_alpha   90.00
_cell.angle_beta   90.00
_cell.angle_gamma   90.00
#
_symmetry.space_group_name_H-M   'P 1'
#
loop_
_entity.id
_entity.type
_entity.pdbx_description
1 polymer ?
#
loop_
_entity_poly.entity_id
_entity_poly.type
_entity_poly.pdbx_seq_one_letter_code
_entity_poly.pdbx_strand_id
1 'polypeptide(L)'
;MRKAVIFTTVSLLSLCICLLSDFGRSSAQRLGDTAMNEKPSRTDDRQLGALIRSLTNRTTDGLQEFVTPGDGTALNLDGRFQNVVIGKINAKGDPVAACVTSIDEANQFFGRDLDTGRPIATPFPEEDIESIATRHGMSVDEFLFYSRMVSEAVLNEVVASPSSATITIVNNDGANEGFNDTLPAFVVGEGGNSGTTRGQQRLNVFNFAGAIWGAFLDSNVPILVGAQMNPQTCSTSGAVLGSAGTTYLIRDFGGAELTGTWYHAALANKQAGFDLSSANPDINTIFNSQIDTGCLAAGSRWYYGLDNSTPSLRINLLVVVLHEMGHGLGFSTFANGSTGTLNGGLPDVWSRFMYDNVTGLHWNAMTDAQRQASAVSNGALRWDGPNVVISSDFLTAGRDTAGRVHLHAPTTFASGSSVSHFSTLATPNLLMEPSINPGLPIDLDLSRQLMRDIGWYRDTTTDNVPDTITNVTPNSGFVLVGNNVNITWNNTGGFNRNVTIELSTNGGTTYSAIATNVANSGSFAWTVPGTTTTQARIRVREAGFVAPAGVSSANFSISLVPSSGRVSVSGRVYESSGRSIASATVRLVGENGETFSAITNAFGYYTIGGLRGGSSYTATVAHKGYAFETRFITLENDLTGLDFEPSQSVSRK
;
A
#
# COMPACT_ATOMS: atom_id res chain seq x y z
N MET A 1 -15.32 15.34 6.26
CA MET A 1 -15.11 16.77 6.60
C MET A 1 -13.63 17.20 6.73
N ARG A 2 -12.67 16.31 6.90
CA ARG A 2 -11.23 16.71 7.04
C ARG A 2 -10.46 16.90 5.73
N LYS A 3 -10.91 16.39 4.59
CA LYS A 3 -10.26 16.63 3.27
C LYS A 3 -10.65 17.95 2.58
N ALA A 4 -11.75 18.59 2.97
CA ALA A 4 -12.16 19.89 2.42
C ALA A 4 -11.44 21.11 3.07
N VAL A 5 -10.82 20.94 4.24
CA VAL A 5 -10.12 22.01 4.95
C VAL A 5 -8.69 22.22 4.44
N ILE A 6 -8.07 21.19 3.84
CA ILE A 6 -6.68 21.25 3.35
C ILE A 6 -6.58 22.05 2.04
N PHE A 7 -7.59 21.99 1.16
CA PHE A 7 -7.55 22.73 -0.11
C PHE A 7 -7.82 24.25 0.00
N THR A 8 -8.51 24.69 1.06
CA THR A 8 -8.77 26.12 1.27
C THR A 8 -7.64 26.88 1.99
N THR A 9 -6.76 26.18 2.69
CA THR A 9 -5.62 26.81 3.38
C THR A 9 -4.41 27.05 2.45
N VAL A 10 -4.22 26.27 1.41
CA VAL A 10 -3.14 26.45 0.44
C VAL A 10 -3.33 27.70 -0.42
N SER A 11 -4.56 28.10 -0.74
CA SER A 11 -4.84 29.32 -1.52
C SER A 11 -4.67 30.63 -0.72
N LEU A 12 -4.63 30.57 0.62
CA LEU A 12 -4.42 31.76 1.47
C LEU A 12 -2.96 31.96 1.89
N LEU A 13 -2.12 30.93 1.80
CA LEU A 13 -0.69 31.02 2.11
C LEU A 13 0.15 31.60 0.95
N SER A 14 -0.33 31.52 -0.29
CA SER A 14 0.36 32.12 -1.45
C SER A 14 0.44 33.65 -1.40
N LEU A 15 -0.34 34.32 -0.55
CA LEU A 15 -0.35 35.79 -0.48
C LEU A 15 0.53 36.37 0.67
N CYS A 16 1.06 35.50 1.57
CA CYS A 16 1.93 35.92 2.67
C CYS A 16 3.44 35.71 2.44
N ILE A 17 3.86 35.04 1.37
CA ILE A 17 5.27 34.71 1.11
C ILE A 17 6.04 35.87 0.46
N CYS A 18 5.37 36.95 0.01
CA CYS A 18 6.04 38.08 -0.63
C CYS A 18 6.61 39.15 0.35
N LEU A 19 6.61 38.96 1.67
CA LEU A 19 7.07 40.00 2.62
C LEU A 19 8.16 39.56 3.62
N LEU A 20 8.82 38.40 3.45
CA LEU A 20 9.92 37.96 4.33
C LEU A 20 11.18 37.50 3.57
N SER A 21 11.48 38.10 2.43
CA SER A 21 12.79 37.93 1.78
C SER A 21 13.69 39.12 2.16
N ASP A 22 14.30 39.07 3.33
CA ASP A 22 15.57 39.74 3.65
C ASP A 22 15.95 39.50 5.12
N PHE A 23 16.45 38.28 5.42
CA PHE A 23 17.31 38.09 6.60
C PHE A 23 18.28 36.93 6.37
N GLY A 24 19.52 37.27 6.10
CA GLY A 24 20.67 36.50 6.55
C GLY A 24 21.17 35.38 5.63
N ARG A 25 21.64 35.70 4.41
CA ARG A 25 22.74 34.90 3.85
C ARG A 25 24.02 35.27 4.63
N SER A 26 24.31 34.53 5.69
CA SER A 26 25.67 34.53 6.23
C SER A 26 26.53 33.71 5.26
N SER A 27 27.48 34.38 4.63
CA SER A 27 28.57 33.79 3.88
C SER A 27 29.33 32.78 4.75
N ALA A 28 29.03 31.48 4.56
CA ALA A 28 29.95 30.44 4.98
C ALA A 28 31.18 30.55 4.08
N GLN A 29 32.25 31.10 4.64
CA GLN A 29 33.58 31.12 4.05
C GLN A 29 33.93 29.68 3.66
N ARG A 30 34.28 29.48 2.37
CA ARG A 30 34.93 28.28 1.88
C ARG A 30 36.18 28.02 2.70
N LEU A 31 36.12 27.11 3.63
CA LEU A 31 37.31 26.50 4.22
C LEU A 31 37.86 25.50 3.20
N GLY A 32 39.09 25.73 2.86
CA GLY A 32 39.96 25.23 1.83
C GLY A 32 39.73 23.83 1.25
N ASP A 33 39.93 23.80 -0.05
CA ASP A 33 40.01 22.67 -0.99
C ASP A 33 41.16 21.68 -0.70
N THR A 34 41.42 21.28 0.54
CA THR A 34 42.52 20.35 0.86
C THR A 34 42.09 19.02 1.44
N ALA A 35 40.81 18.79 1.72
CA ALA A 35 40.32 17.53 2.31
C ALA A 35 39.67 16.56 1.33
N MET A 36 39.48 16.91 0.05
CA MET A 36 38.76 16.07 -0.93
C MET A 36 39.66 15.18 -1.81
N ASN A 37 40.92 14.99 -1.53
CA ASN A 37 41.84 14.26 -2.39
C ASN A 37 42.68 13.16 -1.71
N GLU A 38 42.30 12.68 -0.53
CA GLU A 38 42.86 11.43 -0.04
C GLU A 38 42.20 10.27 -0.77
N LYS A 39 42.98 9.61 -1.65
CA LYS A 39 42.55 8.32 -2.23
C LYS A 39 42.21 7.37 -1.10
N PRO A 40 41.03 6.67 -1.18
CA PRO A 40 40.66 5.66 -0.20
C PRO A 40 41.85 4.74 0.14
N SER A 41 42.08 4.50 1.43
CA SER A 41 43.08 3.54 1.85
C SER A 41 42.64 2.15 1.38
N ARG A 42 43.50 1.45 0.62
CA ARG A 42 43.22 0.07 0.19
C ARG A 42 42.93 -0.88 1.36
N THR A 43 43.44 -0.54 2.54
CA THR A 43 43.22 -1.33 3.75
C THR A 43 41.78 -1.17 4.24
N ASP A 44 41.25 0.05 4.24
CA ASP A 44 39.89 0.32 4.68
C ASP A 44 38.84 -0.30 3.74
N ASP A 45 39.08 -0.21 2.42
CA ASP A 45 38.21 -0.84 1.41
C ASP A 45 38.11 -2.36 1.60
N ARG A 46 39.26 -3.04 1.81
CA ARG A 46 39.32 -4.49 2.05
C ARG A 46 38.62 -4.88 3.36
N GLN A 47 38.79 -4.11 4.43
CA GLN A 47 38.11 -4.35 5.69
C GLN A 47 36.62 -4.18 5.55
N LEU A 48 36.17 -3.14 4.85
CA LEU A 48 34.76 -2.90 4.52
C LEU A 48 34.17 -4.05 3.70
N GLY A 49 34.89 -4.48 2.64
CA GLY A 49 34.46 -5.62 1.82
C GLY A 49 34.41 -6.95 2.59
N ALA A 50 35.34 -7.19 3.50
CA ALA A 50 35.34 -8.39 4.35
C ALA A 50 34.15 -8.40 5.32
N LEU A 51 33.85 -7.26 5.93
CA LEU A 51 32.70 -7.11 6.83
C LEU A 51 31.37 -7.35 6.07
N ILE A 52 31.19 -6.72 4.91
CA ILE A 52 30.00 -6.90 4.09
C ILE A 52 29.84 -8.38 3.70
N ARG A 53 30.88 -9.06 3.24
CA ARG A 53 30.81 -10.51 2.91
C ARG A 53 30.41 -11.37 4.09
N SER A 54 30.90 -11.06 5.29
CA SER A 54 30.52 -11.79 6.50
C SER A 54 29.03 -11.66 6.81
N LEU A 55 28.51 -10.45 6.78
CA LEU A 55 27.10 -10.15 7.08
C LEU A 55 26.15 -10.69 5.99
N THR A 56 26.55 -10.57 4.73
CA THR A 56 25.73 -10.97 3.58
C THR A 56 25.93 -12.44 3.15
N ASN A 57 26.54 -13.27 3.96
CA ASN A 57 26.70 -14.69 3.66
C ASN A 57 25.33 -15.38 3.57
N ARG A 58 25.00 -15.94 2.40
CA ARG A 58 23.72 -16.62 2.13
C ARG A 58 23.85 -18.13 1.92
N THR A 59 24.97 -18.75 2.36
CA THR A 59 25.09 -20.21 2.36
C THR A 59 24.48 -20.78 3.64
N THR A 60 23.80 -21.91 3.49
CA THR A 60 23.31 -22.72 4.62
C THR A 60 24.29 -23.86 4.99
N ASP A 61 25.42 -23.96 4.30
CA ASP A 61 26.42 -24.99 4.57
C ASP A 61 26.93 -24.92 6.01
N GLY A 62 26.83 -26.05 6.70
CA GLY A 62 27.26 -26.19 8.10
C GLY A 62 26.29 -25.62 9.14
N LEU A 63 25.14 -25.04 8.73
CA LEU A 63 24.10 -24.66 9.67
C LEU A 63 23.36 -25.90 10.19
N GLN A 64 22.86 -25.81 11.42
CA GLN A 64 22.19 -26.93 12.08
C GLN A 64 20.67 -26.73 12.09
N GLU A 65 19.94 -27.73 11.62
CA GLU A 65 18.51 -27.84 11.84
C GLU A 65 18.21 -28.44 13.22
N PHE A 66 17.16 -28.00 13.85
CA PHE A 66 16.66 -28.56 15.11
C PHE A 66 15.13 -28.56 15.12
N VAL A 67 14.54 -29.40 15.97
CA VAL A 67 13.10 -29.47 16.14
C VAL A 67 12.67 -28.39 17.15
N THR A 68 11.67 -27.58 16.79
CA THR A 68 11.09 -26.57 17.69
C THR A 68 10.06 -27.17 18.64
N PRO A 69 9.73 -26.51 19.75
CA PRO A 69 8.49 -26.81 20.47
C PRO A 69 7.30 -26.75 19.47
N GLY A 70 6.45 -27.79 19.44
CA GLY A 70 5.34 -27.90 18.48
C GLY A 70 5.69 -28.53 17.12
N ASP A 71 6.74 -29.36 17.12
CA ASP A 71 7.15 -30.26 16.01
C ASP A 71 7.59 -29.59 14.71
N GLY A 72 7.81 -28.28 14.70
CA GLY A 72 8.40 -27.56 13.56
C GLY A 72 9.89 -27.84 13.39
N THR A 73 10.44 -27.53 12.20
CA THR A 73 11.88 -27.56 11.92
C THR A 73 12.41 -26.13 11.87
N ALA A 74 13.44 -25.83 12.66
CA ALA A 74 14.14 -24.54 12.63
C ALA A 74 15.59 -24.70 12.13
N LEU A 75 16.07 -23.70 11.41
CA LEU A 75 17.45 -23.54 10.98
C LEU A 75 18.01 -22.27 11.63
N ASN A 76 19.03 -22.41 12.49
CA ASN A 76 19.75 -21.26 13.04
C ASN A 76 20.64 -20.66 11.95
N LEU A 77 20.45 -19.38 11.65
CA LEU A 77 21.18 -18.70 10.59
C LEU A 77 22.59 -18.24 11.02
N ASP A 78 22.92 -18.28 12.29
CA ASP A 78 24.26 -17.96 12.83
C ASP A 78 24.77 -16.59 12.34
N GLY A 79 23.91 -15.58 12.34
CA GLY A 79 24.21 -14.22 11.87
C GLY A 79 24.36 -14.05 10.35
N ARG A 80 24.05 -15.09 9.57
CA ARG A 80 24.01 -15.03 8.09
C ARG A 80 22.68 -14.48 7.60
N PHE A 81 22.56 -14.28 6.29
CA PHE A 81 21.36 -13.74 5.61
C PHE A 81 20.96 -12.35 6.09
N GLN A 82 21.92 -11.55 6.56
CA GLN A 82 21.65 -10.16 6.91
C GLN A 82 21.41 -9.32 5.65
N ASN A 83 20.54 -8.35 5.75
CA ASN A 83 20.48 -7.21 4.85
C ASN A 83 21.37 -6.11 5.46
N VAL A 84 22.09 -5.36 4.63
CA VAL A 84 23.15 -4.45 5.09
C VAL A 84 22.98 -3.10 4.44
N VAL A 85 22.71 -2.08 5.22
CA VAL A 85 22.72 -0.70 4.73
C VAL A 85 24.15 -0.19 4.74
N ILE A 86 24.60 0.26 3.57
CA ILE A 86 25.90 0.92 3.37
C ILE A 86 25.70 2.38 3.02
N GLY A 87 26.68 3.22 3.32
CA GLY A 87 26.60 4.66 3.07
C GLY A 87 27.92 5.24 2.58
N LYS A 88 27.80 6.33 1.84
CA LYS A 88 28.93 7.18 1.41
C LYS A 88 28.47 8.63 1.28
N ILE A 89 29.41 9.53 1.07
CA ILE A 89 29.11 10.90 0.63
C ILE A 89 29.25 10.92 -0.90
N ASN A 90 28.23 11.41 -1.59
CA ASN A 90 28.23 11.54 -3.05
C ASN A 90 29.10 12.72 -3.54
N ALA A 91 29.23 12.89 -4.86
CA ALA A 91 30.02 13.96 -5.46
C ALA A 91 29.47 15.38 -5.16
N LYS A 92 28.21 15.50 -4.75
CA LYS A 92 27.58 16.78 -4.34
C LYS A 92 27.81 17.10 -2.87
N GLY A 93 28.32 16.15 -2.07
CA GLY A 93 28.56 16.30 -0.65
C GLY A 93 27.39 15.80 0.23
N ASP A 94 26.42 15.11 -0.36
CA ASP A 94 25.25 14.58 0.37
C ASP A 94 25.50 13.15 0.82
N PRO A 95 25.02 12.76 2.02
CA PRO A 95 25.01 11.36 2.42
C PRO A 95 23.97 10.59 1.58
N VAL A 96 24.39 9.49 1.00
CA VAL A 96 23.54 8.54 0.27
C VAL A 96 23.74 7.15 0.86
N ALA A 97 22.66 6.36 0.88
CA ALA A 97 22.68 5.01 1.44
C ALA A 97 21.95 4.03 0.53
N ALA A 98 22.39 2.78 0.57
CA ALA A 98 21.74 1.68 -0.13
C ALA A 98 21.74 0.41 0.73
N CYS A 99 20.68 -0.37 0.65
CA CYS A 99 20.61 -1.69 1.25
C CYS A 99 21.16 -2.74 0.29
N VAL A 100 22.13 -3.53 0.76
CA VAL A 100 22.80 -4.56 -0.03
C VAL A 100 22.83 -5.88 0.73
N THR A 101 22.88 -7.00 0.01
CA THR A 101 23.06 -8.32 0.61
C THR A 101 24.16 -9.12 -0.09
N SER A 102 25.05 -8.43 -0.79
CA SER A 102 26.28 -9.01 -1.35
C SER A 102 27.40 -7.99 -1.51
N ILE A 103 28.60 -8.51 -1.68
CA ILE A 103 29.78 -7.71 -1.97
C ILE A 103 29.72 -7.07 -3.36
N ASP A 104 29.08 -7.73 -4.33
CA ASP A 104 29.01 -7.22 -5.71
C ASP A 104 28.18 -5.94 -5.80
N GLU A 105 27.08 -5.87 -5.04
CA GLU A 105 26.28 -4.65 -4.93
C GLU A 105 27.02 -3.54 -4.20
N ALA A 106 27.69 -3.86 -3.11
CA ALA A 106 28.51 -2.89 -2.40
C ALA A 106 29.58 -2.31 -3.34
N ASN A 107 30.22 -3.16 -4.14
CA ASN A 107 31.16 -2.73 -5.16
C ASN A 107 30.53 -1.79 -6.20
N GLN A 108 29.31 -2.10 -6.68
CA GLN A 108 28.57 -1.23 -7.57
C GLN A 108 28.20 0.12 -6.91
N PHE A 109 27.68 0.09 -5.68
CA PHE A 109 27.36 1.29 -4.91
C PHE A 109 28.57 2.19 -4.70
N PHE A 110 29.73 1.62 -4.35
CA PHE A 110 30.96 2.38 -4.18
C PHE A 110 31.65 2.73 -5.51
N GLY A 111 31.19 2.17 -6.65
CA GLY A 111 31.75 2.40 -7.99
C GLY A 111 33.12 1.76 -8.18
N ARG A 112 33.52 0.85 -7.30
CA ARG A 112 34.82 0.15 -7.33
C ARG A 112 34.76 -1.20 -6.64
N ASP A 113 35.61 -2.11 -7.06
CA ASP A 113 35.85 -3.37 -6.38
C ASP A 113 36.62 -3.12 -5.08
N LEU A 114 36.07 -3.47 -3.93
CA LEU A 114 36.63 -3.19 -2.62
C LEU A 114 37.91 -4.00 -2.32
N ASP A 115 38.14 -5.12 -2.99
CA ASP A 115 39.37 -5.90 -2.82
C ASP A 115 40.55 -5.38 -3.65
N THR A 116 40.25 -4.99 -4.88
CA THR A 116 41.27 -4.61 -5.87
C THR A 116 41.40 -3.10 -6.06
N GLY A 117 40.39 -2.33 -5.67
CA GLY A 117 40.28 -0.89 -5.91
C GLY A 117 40.03 -0.51 -7.37
N ARG A 118 39.71 -1.49 -8.24
CA ARG A 118 39.45 -1.23 -9.66
C ARG A 118 38.07 -0.60 -9.83
N PRO A 119 37.91 0.44 -10.66
CA PRO A 119 36.63 1.01 -11.01
C PRO A 119 35.67 -0.04 -11.59
N ILE A 120 34.39 0.07 -11.28
CA ILE A 120 33.32 -0.75 -11.84
C ILE A 120 32.64 0.03 -12.96
N ALA A 121 32.39 -0.65 -14.11
CA ALA A 121 31.87 -0.02 -15.32
C ALA A 121 30.39 0.40 -15.21
N THR A 122 29.61 -0.25 -14.34
CA THR A 122 28.18 0.01 -14.11
C THR A 122 27.95 0.28 -12.64
N PRO A 123 28.15 1.53 -12.18
CA PRO A 123 27.86 1.89 -10.80
C PRO A 123 26.35 1.80 -10.53
N PHE A 124 26.01 1.58 -9.27
CA PHE A 124 24.64 1.66 -8.79
C PHE A 124 24.07 3.07 -9.08
N PRO A 125 22.87 3.21 -9.62
CA PRO A 125 22.28 4.52 -9.86
C PRO A 125 22.09 5.24 -8.52
N GLU A 126 22.77 6.37 -8.35
CA GLU A 126 22.56 7.23 -7.18
C GLU A 126 21.32 8.09 -7.41
N GLU A 127 20.41 8.05 -6.47
CA GLU A 127 19.28 8.98 -6.41
C GLU A 127 19.57 10.06 -5.36
N ASP A 128 19.71 11.28 -5.81
CA ASP A 128 19.78 12.43 -4.91
C ASP A 128 18.40 13.06 -4.71
N ILE A 129 18.29 13.92 -3.70
CA ILE A 129 17.03 14.55 -3.33
C ILE A 129 16.41 15.38 -4.46
N GLU A 130 17.24 15.96 -5.34
CA GLU A 130 16.77 16.75 -6.48
C GLU A 130 16.10 15.86 -7.53
N SER A 131 16.68 14.70 -7.81
CA SER A 131 16.12 13.69 -8.72
C SER A 131 14.80 13.15 -8.21
N ILE A 132 14.72 12.90 -6.89
CA ILE A 132 13.51 12.42 -6.23
C ILE A 132 12.43 13.50 -6.29
N ALA A 133 12.72 14.73 -5.86
CA ALA A 133 11.77 15.83 -5.89
C ALA A 133 11.25 16.08 -7.33
N THR A 134 12.14 16.04 -8.32
CA THR A 134 11.76 16.16 -9.74
C THR A 134 10.79 15.07 -10.19
N ARG A 135 11.02 13.82 -9.77
CA ARG A 135 10.12 12.67 -10.07
C ARG A 135 8.74 12.86 -9.44
N HIS A 136 8.66 13.53 -8.30
CA HIS A 136 7.40 13.94 -7.67
C HIS A 136 6.77 15.20 -8.29
N GLY A 137 7.44 15.84 -9.24
CA GLY A 137 6.99 17.12 -9.81
C GLY A 137 7.06 18.28 -8.84
N MET A 138 7.94 18.21 -7.85
CA MET A 138 8.12 19.16 -6.75
C MET A 138 9.52 19.78 -6.77
N SER A 139 9.67 20.97 -6.19
CA SER A 139 10.98 21.46 -5.75
C SER A 139 11.47 20.66 -4.54
N VAL A 140 12.77 20.73 -4.21
CA VAL A 140 13.33 20.07 -3.03
C VAL A 140 12.63 20.52 -1.75
N ASP A 141 12.38 21.83 -1.60
CA ASP A 141 11.71 22.37 -0.42
C ASP A 141 10.25 21.87 -0.29
N GLU A 142 9.51 21.80 -1.40
CA GLU A 142 8.16 21.25 -1.43
C GLU A 142 8.16 19.76 -1.10
N PHE A 143 9.11 19.00 -1.63
CA PHE A 143 9.24 17.57 -1.33
C PHE A 143 9.57 17.32 0.15
N LEU A 144 10.51 18.07 0.72
CA LEU A 144 10.84 17.97 2.15
C LEU A 144 9.67 18.37 3.05
N PHE A 145 8.90 19.37 2.64
CA PHE A 145 7.66 19.75 3.35
C PHE A 145 6.61 18.63 3.29
N TYR A 146 6.37 18.07 2.10
CA TYR A 146 5.48 16.93 1.90
C TYR A 146 5.90 15.74 2.76
N SER A 147 7.18 15.38 2.75
CA SER A 147 7.73 14.28 3.52
C SER A 147 7.52 14.46 5.04
N ARG A 148 7.72 15.68 5.56
CA ARG A 148 7.41 15.97 6.97
C ARG A 148 5.93 15.85 7.29
N MET A 149 5.05 16.36 6.42
CA MET A 149 3.60 16.23 6.61
C MET A 149 3.14 14.77 6.65
N VAL A 150 3.64 13.92 5.75
CA VAL A 150 3.34 12.48 5.74
C VAL A 150 3.82 11.84 7.05
N SER A 151 5.06 12.13 7.45
CA SER A 151 5.63 11.61 8.69
C SER A 151 4.82 12.02 9.92
N GLU A 152 4.42 13.27 10.04
CA GLU A 152 3.56 13.76 11.14
C GLU A 152 2.20 13.04 11.17
N ALA A 153 1.61 12.78 10.01
CA ALA A 153 0.34 12.05 9.92
C ALA A 153 0.47 10.60 10.45
N VAL A 154 1.55 9.90 10.08
CA VAL A 154 1.84 8.54 10.54
C VAL A 154 2.13 8.54 12.05
N LEU A 155 2.95 9.46 12.54
CA LEU A 155 3.27 9.56 13.96
C LEU A 155 2.03 9.84 14.82
N ASN A 156 1.10 10.65 14.34
CA ASN A 156 -0.19 10.89 15.01
C ASN A 156 -1.07 9.63 15.00
N GLU A 157 -1.04 8.83 13.92
CA GLU A 157 -1.76 7.54 13.84
C GLU A 157 -1.18 6.54 14.85
N VAL A 158 0.14 6.43 14.95
CA VAL A 158 0.81 5.56 15.93
C VAL A 158 0.46 5.93 17.38
N VAL A 159 0.45 7.22 17.72
CA VAL A 159 0.08 7.68 19.06
C VAL A 159 -1.40 7.41 19.39
N ALA A 160 -2.28 7.50 18.39
CA ALA A 160 -3.72 7.29 18.54
C ALA A 160 -4.14 5.80 18.55
N SER A 161 -3.28 4.91 18.03
CA SER A 161 -3.58 3.48 17.90
C SER A 161 -2.94 2.70 19.05
N PRO A 162 -3.68 1.84 19.76
CA PRO A 162 -3.05 0.90 20.68
C PRO A 162 -2.12 -0.03 19.89
N SER A 163 -0.93 -0.26 20.41
CA SER A 163 0.01 -1.23 19.81
C SER A 163 -0.66 -2.61 19.73
N SER A 164 -0.65 -3.23 18.55
CA SER A 164 -1.22 -4.57 18.33
C SER A 164 -0.17 -5.65 18.48
N ALA A 165 1.12 -5.29 18.31
CA ALA A 165 2.25 -6.17 18.60
C ALA A 165 3.23 -5.46 19.52
N THR A 166 3.83 -6.21 20.46
CA THR A 166 4.88 -5.69 21.33
C THR A 166 6.23 -6.02 20.70
N ILE A 167 7.00 -4.99 20.31
CA ILE A 167 8.39 -5.13 19.87
C ILE A 167 9.30 -4.67 21.00
N THR A 168 10.16 -5.56 21.47
CA THR A 168 11.08 -5.31 22.58
C THR A 168 12.51 -5.27 22.09
N ILE A 169 13.22 -4.17 22.35
CA ILE A 169 14.65 -4.04 22.02
C ILE A 169 15.47 -4.68 23.14
N VAL A 170 16.15 -5.75 22.80
CA VAL A 170 17.11 -6.44 23.71
C VAL A 170 18.47 -5.81 23.47
N ASN A 171 18.92 -5.00 24.42
CA ASN A 171 20.21 -4.31 24.36
C ASN A 171 21.35 -5.31 24.64
N ASN A 172 22.15 -5.60 23.61
CA ASN A 172 23.28 -6.51 23.66
C ASN A 172 24.64 -5.79 23.72
N ASP A 173 24.66 -4.45 23.90
CA ASP A 173 25.89 -3.68 24.03
C ASP A 173 26.51 -3.83 25.43
N GLY A 174 27.83 -3.77 25.47
CA GLY A 174 28.61 -3.73 26.70
C GLY A 174 28.48 -2.40 27.45
N ALA A 175 29.16 -2.30 28.57
CA ALA A 175 29.17 -1.09 29.38
C ALA A 175 29.91 0.05 28.66
N ASN A 176 29.34 1.25 28.66
CA ASN A 176 29.88 2.49 28.04
C ASN A 176 30.02 2.46 26.53
N GLU A 177 29.31 1.58 25.84
CA GLU A 177 29.28 1.54 24.36
C GLU A 177 27.83 1.47 23.85
N GLY A 178 27.63 1.76 22.60
CA GLY A 178 26.35 1.62 21.91
C GLY A 178 25.18 2.28 22.59
N PHE A 179 24.20 1.52 23.00
CA PHE A 179 23.02 1.99 23.77
C PHE A 179 23.37 2.31 25.24
N ASN A 180 24.53 1.86 25.73
CA ASN A 180 25.03 2.17 27.06
C ASN A 180 26.09 3.30 27.05
N ASP A 181 26.28 3.99 25.90
CA ASP A 181 27.21 5.12 25.76
C ASP A 181 26.78 6.29 26.66
N THR A 182 27.63 6.64 27.62
CA THR A 182 27.41 7.69 28.61
C THR A 182 27.84 9.07 28.16
N LEU A 183 28.44 9.19 26.96
CA LEU A 183 28.80 10.50 26.40
C LEU A 183 27.56 11.38 26.24
N PRO A 184 27.68 12.70 26.48
CA PRO A 184 26.55 13.60 26.32
C PRO A 184 25.95 13.53 24.90
N ALA A 185 24.62 13.66 24.82
CA ALA A 185 23.93 13.83 23.57
C ALA A 185 24.51 14.98 22.73
N PHE A 186 24.55 14.86 21.43
CA PHE A 186 24.96 15.97 20.55
C PHE A 186 24.04 17.17 20.70
N VAL A 187 22.73 16.91 20.71
CA VAL A 187 21.68 17.91 20.95
C VAL A 187 20.57 17.23 21.75
N VAL A 188 20.36 17.68 22.99
CA VAL A 188 19.22 17.20 23.80
C VAL A 188 17.92 17.75 23.19
N GLY A 189 16.92 16.89 22.96
CA GLY A 189 15.67 17.29 22.33
C GLY A 189 15.72 17.32 20.80
N GLU A 190 16.80 16.83 20.16
CA GLU A 190 16.90 16.72 18.69
C GLU A 190 15.69 15.97 18.14
N GLY A 191 14.88 16.67 17.31
CA GLY A 191 13.66 16.07 16.72
C GLY A 191 12.72 15.41 17.73
N GLY A 192 12.59 15.97 18.94
CA GLY A 192 11.75 15.40 20.00
C GLY A 192 12.42 14.31 20.85
N ASN A 193 13.65 13.90 20.55
CA ASN A 193 14.37 12.89 21.32
C ASN A 193 14.98 13.46 22.61
N SER A 194 14.36 13.20 23.75
CA SER A 194 14.73 13.73 25.06
C SER A 194 15.94 13.07 25.73
N GLY A 195 16.59 12.09 25.10
CA GLY A 195 17.77 11.41 25.64
C GLY A 195 18.91 12.40 25.94
N THR A 196 19.51 12.29 27.12
CA THR A 196 20.61 13.17 27.58
C THR A 196 21.98 12.61 27.29
N THR A 197 22.08 11.31 26.98
CA THR A 197 23.30 10.66 26.50
C THR A 197 23.10 10.14 25.07
N ARG A 198 24.20 9.88 24.36
CA ARG A 198 24.14 9.26 23.03
C ARG A 198 23.46 7.91 23.08
N GLY A 199 23.80 7.08 24.06
CA GLY A 199 23.17 5.77 24.24
C GLY A 199 21.66 5.86 24.42
N GLN A 200 21.20 6.79 25.26
CA GLN A 200 19.75 7.00 25.43
C GLN A 200 19.07 7.46 24.14
N GLN A 201 19.69 8.38 23.39
CA GLN A 201 19.11 8.83 22.11
C GLN A 201 19.00 7.70 21.10
N ARG A 202 20.03 6.85 20.99
CA ARG A 202 20.05 5.67 20.13
C ARG A 202 18.93 4.68 20.50
N LEU A 203 18.84 4.33 21.79
CA LEU A 203 17.81 3.41 22.29
C LEU A 203 16.39 3.98 22.08
N ASN A 204 16.20 5.28 22.27
CA ASN A 204 14.92 5.92 22.02
C ASN A 204 14.48 5.79 20.55
N VAL A 205 15.41 5.92 19.58
CA VAL A 205 15.13 5.71 18.15
C VAL A 205 14.69 4.28 17.89
N PHE A 206 15.38 3.29 18.44
CA PHE A 206 15.04 1.87 18.23
C PHE A 206 13.69 1.52 18.86
N ASN A 207 13.43 1.96 20.08
CA ASN A 207 12.12 1.75 20.73
C ASN A 207 10.99 2.44 19.94
N PHE A 208 11.26 3.60 19.37
CA PHE A 208 10.29 4.33 18.58
C PHE A 208 9.99 3.66 17.25
N ALA A 209 11.03 3.13 16.56
CA ALA A 209 10.84 2.29 15.37
C ALA A 209 10.03 1.04 15.69
N GLY A 210 10.31 0.39 16.83
CA GLY A 210 9.52 -0.74 17.32
C GLY A 210 8.07 -0.38 17.59
N ALA A 211 7.80 0.81 18.15
CA ALA A 211 6.43 1.28 18.37
C ALA A 211 5.69 1.54 17.05
N ILE A 212 6.38 2.09 16.03
CA ILE A 212 5.81 2.31 14.69
C ILE A 212 5.41 0.97 14.06
N TRP A 213 6.31 -0.01 13.97
CA TRP A 213 5.97 -1.34 13.46
C TRP A 213 4.89 -2.02 14.30
N GLY A 214 5.00 -1.98 15.63
CA GLY A 214 4.06 -2.61 16.55
C GLY A 214 2.62 -2.08 16.45
N ALA A 215 2.43 -0.83 16.01
CA ALA A 215 1.11 -0.26 15.76
C ALA A 215 0.39 -0.89 14.54
N PHE A 216 1.14 -1.44 13.59
CA PHE A 216 0.60 -1.97 12.34
C PHE A 216 0.68 -3.49 12.20
N LEU A 217 1.48 -4.16 13.03
CA LEU A 217 1.54 -5.61 13.10
C LEU A 217 0.56 -6.15 14.13
N ASP A 218 0.19 -7.42 14.00
CA ASP A 218 -0.68 -8.10 14.95
C ASP A 218 0.02 -9.35 15.48
N SER A 219 0.32 -9.36 16.79
CA SER A 219 0.94 -10.50 17.44
C SER A 219 0.64 -10.52 18.95
N ASN A 220 0.17 -11.67 19.42
CA ASN A 220 0.06 -11.94 20.87
C ASN A 220 1.41 -12.40 21.47
N VAL A 221 2.38 -12.72 20.61
CA VAL A 221 3.73 -13.12 21.04
C VAL A 221 4.65 -11.90 20.92
N PRO A 222 5.36 -11.50 21.97
CA PRO A 222 6.35 -10.42 21.89
C PRO A 222 7.41 -10.71 20.84
N ILE A 223 7.75 -9.70 20.06
CA ILE A 223 8.83 -9.76 19.07
C ILE A 223 10.10 -9.23 19.71
N LEU A 224 11.13 -10.05 19.78
CA LEU A 224 12.40 -9.69 20.40
C LEU A 224 13.43 -9.28 19.33
N VAL A 225 13.94 -8.05 19.42
CA VAL A 225 14.97 -7.51 18.54
C VAL A 225 16.28 -7.39 19.32
N GLY A 226 17.20 -8.31 19.11
CA GLY A 226 18.56 -8.21 19.64
C GLY A 226 19.31 -7.11 18.91
N ALA A 227 19.71 -6.07 19.60
CA ALA A 227 20.28 -4.87 19.01
C ALA A 227 21.62 -4.49 19.64
N GLN A 228 22.55 -4.08 18.77
CA GLN A 228 23.86 -3.53 19.12
C GLN A 228 24.15 -2.31 18.29
N MET A 229 24.87 -1.34 18.86
CA MET A 229 25.38 -0.18 18.14
C MET A 229 26.88 -0.03 18.37
N ASN A 230 27.64 -0.85 17.65
CA ASN A 230 29.08 -1.04 17.83
C ASN A 230 29.90 -0.30 16.76
N PRO A 231 31.17 0.04 17.06
CA PRO A 231 32.08 0.55 16.04
C PRO A 231 32.28 -0.47 14.91
N GLN A 232 32.02 -0.05 13.67
CA GLN A 232 32.27 -0.84 12.46
C GLN A 232 33.14 -0.04 11.50
N THR A 233 33.70 -0.71 10.47
CA THR A 233 34.55 -0.08 9.46
C THR A 233 33.82 1.13 8.85
N CYS A 234 34.48 2.30 8.95
CA CYS A 234 34.02 3.56 8.40
C CYS A 234 35.20 4.43 8.00
N SER A 235 35.14 4.99 6.80
CA SER A 235 36.15 5.90 6.26
C SER A 235 35.50 6.88 5.28
N THR A 236 36.26 7.83 4.76
CA THR A 236 35.79 8.71 3.67
C THR A 236 35.40 7.96 2.41
N SER A 237 35.81 6.68 2.30
CA SER A 237 35.43 5.79 1.19
C SER A 237 34.02 5.23 1.29
N GLY A 238 33.50 5.14 2.51
CA GLY A 238 32.19 4.56 2.81
C GLY A 238 32.17 3.81 4.14
N ALA A 239 31.00 3.32 4.50
CA ALA A 239 30.75 2.60 5.74
C ALA A 239 29.62 1.58 5.58
N VAL A 240 29.58 0.55 6.44
CA VAL A 240 28.35 -0.10 6.84
C VAL A 240 27.62 0.84 7.80
N LEU A 241 26.36 1.12 7.57
CA LEU A 241 25.50 1.92 8.46
C LEU A 241 24.82 1.03 9.50
N GLY A 242 24.29 -0.09 9.07
CA GLY A 242 23.63 -1.08 9.91
C GLY A 242 23.27 -2.33 9.13
N SER A 243 22.79 -3.33 9.85
CA SER A 243 22.27 -4.56 9.26
C SER A 243 21.19 -5.16 10.13
N ALA A 244 20.25 -5.87 9.51
CA ALA A 244 19.29 -6.70 10.22
C ALA A 244 18.94 -7.99 9.45
N GLY A 245 18.47 -8.98 10.21
CA GLY A 245 17.95 -10.22 9.67
C GLY A 245 17.28 -11.06 10.74
N THR A 246 16.48 -12.02 10.32
CA THR A 246 15.89 -12.99 11.25
C THR A 246 16.97 -13.91 11.83
N THR A 247 16.80 -14.34 13.06
CA THR A 247 17.76 -15.26 13.71
C THR A 247 17.58 -16.70 13.23
N TYR A 248 16.34 -17.08 12.94
CA TYR A 248 15.96 -18.42 12.52
C TYR A 248 15.05 -18.41 11.30
N LEU A 249 15.13 -19.48 10.50
CA LEU A 249 14.08 -19.89 9.59
C LEU A 249 13.32 -21.05 10.22
N ILE A 250 12.00 -21.02 10.18
CA ILE A 250 11.17 -22.05 10.80
C ILE A 250 10.10 -22.49 9.78
N ARG A 251 9.85 -23.80 9.69
CA ARG A 251 8.83 -24.41 8.83
C ARG A 251 8.06 -25.51 9.54
N ASP A 252 6.90 -25.83 9.02
CA ASP A 252 6.09 -27.01 9.39
C ASP A 252 5.75 -27.07 10.88
N PHE A 253 5.64 -25.92 11.55
CA PHE A 253 5.23 -25.79 12.97
C PHE A 253 3.71 -25.79 13.09
N GLY A 254 3.21 -26.13 14.29
CA GLY A 254 1.77 -26.04 14.59
C GLY A 254 1.26 -24.59 14.40
N GLY A 255 0.25 -24.40 13.56
CA GLY A 255 -0.26 -23.07 13.21
C GLY A 255 0.34 -22.45 11.92
N ALA A 256 1.31 -23.12 11.28
CA ALA A 256 1.83 -22.66 9.99
C ALA A 256 0.72 -22.71 8.91
N GLU A 257 0.46 -21.56 8.28
CA GLU A 257 -0.55 -21.48 7.20
C GLU A 257 -0.21 -22.34 6.00
N LEU A 258 1.08 -22.48 5.69
CA LEU A 258 1.56 -23.18 4.50
C LEU A 258 2.63 -24.19 4.92
N THR A 259 2.36 -25.46 4.69
CA THR A 259 3.33 -26.55 4.87
C THR A 259 4.45 -26.48 3.83
N GLY A 260 5.64 -27.00 4.16
CA GLY A 260 6.80 -26.99 3.29
C GLY A 260 7.24 -25.57 2.91
N THR A 261 7.08 -24.62 3.83
CA THR A 261 7.35 -23.20 3.60
C THR A 261 8.16 -22.64 4.74
N TRP A 262 9.22 -21.90 4.41
CA TRP A 262 10.05 -21.22 5.41
C TRP A 262 9.44 -19.88 5.81
N TYR A 263 9.48 -19.59 7.10
CA TYR A 263 9.04 -18.34 7.73
C TYR A 263 10.19 -17.72 8.52
N HIS A 264 10.21 -16.40 8.59
CA HIS A 264 11.04 -15.65 9.53
C HIS A 264 10.60 -15.95 10.98
N ALA A 265 11.54 -15.96 11.93
CA ALA A 265 11.26 -16.37 13.32
C ALA A 265 10.07 -15.63 13.96
N ALA A 266 10.09 -14.29 13.91
CA ALA A 266 9.01 -13.48 14.50
C ALA A 266 7.64 -13.80 13.90
N LEU A 267 7.55 -13.99 12.58
CA LEU A 267 6.31 -14.34 11.90
C LEU A 267 5.85 -15.78 12.25
N ALA A 268 6.79 -16.71 12.32
CA ALA A 268 6.51 -18.09 12.75
C ALA A 268 5.97 -18.12 14.19
N ASN A 269 6.59 -17.39 15.11
CA ASN A 269 6.15 -17.27 16.51
C ASN A 269 4.73 -16.69 16.61
N LYS A 270 4.44 -15.64 15.81
CA LYS A 270 3.10 -15.06 15.71
C LYS A 270 2.07 -16.09 15.27
N GLN A 271 2.35 -16.86 14.22
CA GLN A 271 1.42 -17.86 13.70
C GLN A 271 1.26 -19.07 14.65
N ALA A 272 2.34 -19.48 15.31
CA ALA A 272 2.28 -20.54 16.32
C ALA A 272 1.53 -20.12 17.60
N GLY A 273 1.46 -18.82 17.88
CA GLY A 273 0.88 -18.28 19.12
C GLY A 273 1.81 -18.40 20.34
N PHE A 274 3.04 -18.83 20.16
CA PHE A 274 4.08 -18.90 21.20
C PHE A 274 5.48 -18.84 20.55
N ASP A 275 6.50 -18.57 21.38
CA ASP A 275 7.89 -18.50 20.94
C ASP A 275 8.45 -19.91 20.65
N LEU A 276 8.80 -20.14 19.40
CA LEU A 276 9.37 -21.39 18.87
C LEU A 276 10.88 -21.51 19.11
N SER A 277 11.56 -20.46 19.56
CA SER A 277 13.02 -20.39 19.64
C SER A 277 13.53 -19.47 20.76
N SER A 278 12.99 -19.61 21.95
CA SER A 278 13.18 -18.71 23.10
C SER A 278 14.63 -18.51 23.59
N ALA A 279 15.60 -19.22 23.02
CA ALA A 279 17.00 -19.07 23.38
C ALA A 279 17.67 -17.80 22.84
N ASN A 280 17.10 -17.19 21.79
CA ASN A 280 17.66 -16.00 21.15
C ASN A 280 16.53 -15.06 20.69
N PRO A 281 16.80 -13.76 20.52
CA PRO A 281 15.87 -12.84 19.88
C PRO A 281 15.44 -13.31 18.47
N ASP A 282 14.28 -12.89 18.02
CA ASP A 282 13.74 -13.20 16.68
C ASP A 282 14.54 -12.56 15.56
N ILE A 283 15.02 -11.35 15.83
CA ILE A 283 15.74 -10.49 14.89
C ILE A 283 17.05 -10.08 15.52
N ASN A 284 18.13 -10.11 14.74
CA ASN A 284 19.42 -9.54 15.10
C ASN A 284 19.68 -8.27 14.29
N THR A 285 20.14 -7.21 14.98
CA THR A 285 20.54 -5.95 14.35
C THR A 285 21.86 -5.46 14.90
N ILE A 286 22.71 -4.92 14.01
CA ILE A 286 23.97 -4.29 14.39
C ILE A 286 24.09 -2.97 13.62
N PHE A 287 24.26 -1.85 14.34
CA PHE A 287 24.40 -0.52 13.74
C PHE A 287 25.75 0.09 14.08
N ASN A 288 26.22 0.98 13.20
CA ASN A 288 27.57 1.52 13.27
C ASN A 288 27.66 2.80 14.09
N SER A 289 28.25 2.75 15.27
CA SER A 289 28.50 3.93 16.11
C SER A 289 29.63 4.83 15.59
N GLN A 290 30.53 4.35 14.70
CA GLN A 290 31.62 5.15 14.12
C GLN A 290 31.12 6.29 13.24
N ILE A 291 29.92 6.22 12.71
CA ILE A 291 29.32 7.30 11.91
C ILE A 291 29.32 8.63 12.70
N ASP A 292 29.17 8.57 14.03
CA ASP A 292 29.20 9.72 14.93
C ASP A 292 30.55 10.43 15.05
N THR A 293 31.60 9.82 14.55
CA THR A 293 32.95 10.42 14.55
C THR A 293 33.21 11.32 13.36
N GLY A 294 32.27 11.38 12.39
CA GLY A 294 32.46 12.11 11.14
C GLY A 294 33.36 11.38 10.15
N CYS A 295 33.42 10.04 10.22
CA CYS A 295 34.31 9.22 9.41
C CYS A 295 33.99 9.26 7.90
N LEU A 296 32.73 9.48 7.50
CA LEU A 296 32.34 9.63 6.10
C LEU A 296 32.74 11.00 5.53
N ALA A 297 32.53 12.06 6.32
CA ALA A 297 32.94 13.43 6.02
C ALA A 297 32.99 14.24 7.31
N ALA A 298 33.78 15.30 7.32
CA ALA A 298 33.82 16.21 8.47
C ALA A 298 32.42 16.74 8.79
N GLY A 299 31.95 16.45 10.00
CA GLY A 299 30.63 16.87 10.48
C GLY A 299 29.49 15.89 10.14
N SER A 300 29.72 14.79 9.40
CA SER A 300 28.71 13.76 9.25
C SER A 300 28.48 13.00 10.57
N ARG A 301 27.25 12.65 10.87
CA ARG A 301 26.86 11.82 12.01
C ARG A 301 25.42 11.29 11.83
N TRP A 302 25.01 10.44 12.71
CA TRP A 302 23.61 10.08 12.84
C TRP A 302 22.75 11.29 13.26
N TYR A 303 21.54 11.36 12.74
CA TYR A 303 20.45 12.15 13.25
C TYR A 303 19.59 11.27 14.15
N TYR A 304 19.48 11.67 15.42
CA TYR A 304 18.75 10.92 16.43
C TYR A 304 17.33 11.43 16.70
N GLY A 305 16.85 12.37 15.89
CA GLY A 305 15.48 12.87 15.99
C GLY A 305 14.45 11.75 15.74
N LEU A 306 13.28 11.92 16.35
CA LEU A 306 12.12 11.06 16.17
C LEU A 306 11.15 11.64 15.13
N ASP A 307 11.59 12.63 14.40
CA ASP A 307 10.89 13.30 13.31
C ASP A 307 11.68 13.22 12.00
N ASN A 308 11.15 13.81 10.94
CA ASN A 308 11.81 13.84 9.63
C ASN A 308 12.50 15.15 9.32
N SER A 309 12.99 15.88 10.34
CA SER A 309 13.68 17.17 10.20
C SER A 309 15.21 17.00 10.11
N THR A 310 15.67 16.04 9.30
CA THR A 310 17.08 15.66 9.19
C THR A 310 17.92 16.81 8.62
N PRO A 311 18.90 17.35 9.38
CA PRO A 311 19.79 18.39 8.87
C PRO A 311 20.75 17.87 7.79
N SER A 312 21.32 18.79 7.01
CA SER A 312 22.40 18.46 6.05
C SER A 312 23.55 17.70 6.72
N LEU A 313 24.18 16.79 5.98
CA LEU A 313 25.28 15.91 6.44
C LEU A 313 24.87 14.95 7.57
N ARG A 314 23.57 14.76 7.84
CA ARG A 314 23.09 13.77 8.81
C ARG A 314 22.42 12.62 8.10
N ILE A 315 22.53 11.46 8.71
CA ILE A 315 21.83 10.25 8.27
C ILE A 315 20.72 9.97 9.29
N ASN A 316 19.47 9.91 8.83
CA ASN A 316 18.32 9.66 9.71
C ASN A 316 18.34 8.21 10.21
N LEU A 317 18.69 8.02 11.50
CA LEU A 317 18.76 6.69 12.08
C LEU A 317 17.39 6.01 12.10
N LEU A 318 16.31 6.75 12.37
CA LEU A 318 14.96 6.18 12.48
C LEU A 318 14.52 5.52 11.17
N VAL A 319 14.74 6.19 10.04
CA VAL A 319 14.39 5.65 8.70
C VAL A 319 15.19 4.38 8.40
N VAL A 320 16.50 4.38 8.71
CA VAL A 320 17.35 3.19 8.49
C VAL A 320 16.92 2.04 9.40
N VAL A 321 16.60 2.31 10.67
CA VAL A 321 16.12 1.27 11.62
C VAL A 321 14.76 0.71 11.18
N LEU A 322 13.84 1.56 10.69
CA LEU A 322 12.55 1.10 10.17
C LEU A 322 12.72 0.16 8.97
N HIS A 323 13.61 0.51 8.03
CA HIS A 323 13.91 -0.31 6.86
C HIS A 323 14.51 -1.66 7.30
N GLU A 324 15.53 -1.64 8.13
CA GLU A 324 16.21 -2.85 8.59
C GLU A 324 15.30 -3.76 9.43
N MET A 325 14.48 -3.20 10.32
CA MET A 325 13.46 -3.99 11.04
C MET A 325 12.47 -4.67 10.09
N GLY A 326 12.09 -4.00 8.99
CA GLY A 326 11.26 -4.59 7.95
C GLY A 326 11.82 -5.91 7.41
N HIS A 327 13.12 -5.96 7.14
CA HIS A 327 13.78 -7.19 6.71
C HIS A 327 13.73 -8.29 7.77
N GLY A 328 14.01 -7.95 9.02
CA GLY A 328 13.92 -8.90 10.14
C GLY A 328 12.51 -9.45 10.36
N LEU A 329 11.49 -8.63 10.11
CA LEU A 329 10.08 -9.00 10.25
C LEU A 329 9.55 -9.86 9.09
N GLY A 330 10.26 -9.96 7.97
CA GLY A 330 9.85 -10.82 6.87
C GLY A 330 9.91 -10.22 5.47
N PHE A 331 10.41 -8.99 5.32
CA PHE A 331 10.54 -8.34 4.02
C PHE A 331 11.79 -8.84 3.26
N SER A 332 11.89 -10.13 3.04
CA SER A 332 12.99 -10.73 2.27
C SER A 332 12.70 -12.16 1.84
N THR A 333 13.38 -12.64 0.77
CA THR A 333 13.39 -14.04 0.37
C THR A 333 14.70 -14.73 0.77
N PHE A 334 14.64 -16.03 1.02
CA PHE A 334 15.77 -16.91 1.21
C PHE A 334 16.11 -17.72 -0.05
N ALA A 335 15.37 -17.54 -1.13
CA ALA A 335 15.73 -18.06 -2.43
C ALA A 335 17.01 -17.36 -2.94
N ASN A 336 17.89 -18.12 -3.57
CA ASN A 336 19.08 -17.57 -4.19
C ASN A 336 18.73 -17.05 -5.59
N GLY A 337 18.55 -15.74 -5.74
CA GLY A 337 18.19 -15.13 -7.03
C GLY A 337 19.26 -15.28 -8.12
N SER A 338 20.56 -15.45 -7.76
CA SER A 338 21.63 -15.63 -8.74
C SER A 338 21.66 -17.03 -9.36
N THR A 339 21.17 -18.04 -8.65
CA THR A 339 21.09 -19.44 -9.13
C THR A 339 19.66 -19.90 -9.35
N GLY A 340 18.69 -19.18 -8.81
CA GLY A 340 17.27 -19.56 -8.78
C GLY A 340 16.94 -20.66 -7.77
N THR A 341 17.89 -21.15 -6.98
CA THR A 341 17.65 -22.26 -6.03
C THR A 341 16.86 -21.78 -4.81
N LEU A 342 15.94 -22.64 -4.35
CA LEU A 342 15.23 -22.45 -3.10
C LEU A 342 16.03 -23.01 -1.92
N ASN A 343 15.87 -22.43 -0.73
CA ASN A 343 16.55 -22.90 0.47
C ASN A 343 16.10 -24.32 0.86
N GLY A 344 17.01 -25.30 0.80
CA GLY A 344 16.68 -26.71 1.01
C GLY A 344 15.64 -27.25 0.03
N GLY A 345 15.47 -26.63 -1.15
CA GLY A 345 14.48 -26.99 -2.16
C GLY A 345 13.05 -26.57 -1.81
N LEU A 346 12.82 -25.82 -0.72
CA LEU A 346 11.52 -25.36 -0.26
C LEU A 346 11.37 -23.83 -0.41
N PRO A 347 10.19 -23.35 -0.82
CA PRO A 347 9.91 -21.92 -0.88
C PRO A 347 9.87 -21.30 0.54
N ASP A 348 10.14 -20.02 0.63
CA ASP A 348 9.73 -19.19 1.75
C ASP A 348 8.37 -18.54 1.47
N VAL A 349 7.78 -17.94 2.51
CA VAL A 349 6.47 -17.28 2.38
C VAL A 349 6.51 -16.13 1.38
N TRP A 350 7.61 -15.39 1.29
CA TRP A 350 7.84 -14.29 0.36
C TRP A 350 7.78 -14.77 -1.09
N SER A 351 8.48 -15.83 -1.45
CA SER A 351 8.57 -16.36 -2.81
C SER A 351 7.23 -16.86 -3.36
N ARG A 352 6.23 -17.06 -2.51
CA ARG A 352 4.88 -17.42 -2.93
C ARG A 352 4.09 -16.26 -3.52
N PHE A 353 4.46 -15.02 -3.22
CA PHE A 353 3.83 -13.81 -3.75
C PHE A 353 4.65 -13.14 -4.85
N MET A 354 5.84 -13.66 -5.15
CA MET A 354 6.67 -13.18 -6.26
C MET A 354 6.12 -13.72 -7.58
N TYR A 355 5.44 -12.86 -8.33
CA TYR A 355 4.83 -13.19 -9.61
C TYR A 355 5.68 -12.68 -10.78
N ASP A 356 6.01 -13.53 -11.71
CA ASP A 356 6.71 -13.16 -12.93
C ASP A 356 5.73 -13.00 -14.09
N ASN A 357 5.65 -11.79 -14.63
CA ASN A 357 4.70 -11.45 -15.69
C ASN A 357 5.07 -12.05 -17.07
N VAL A 358 6.29 -12.55 -17.25
CA VAL A 358 6.71 -13.20 -18.50
C VAL A 358 6.24 -14.64 -18.53
N THR A 359 6.43 -15.36 -17.43
CA THR A 359 6.03 -16.78 -17.32
C THR A 359 4.59 -16.95 -16.86
N GLY A 360 4.00 -15.96 -16.20
CA GLY A 360 2.68 -16.05 -15.57
C GLY A 360 2.66 -16.96 -14.32
N LEU A 361 3.81 -17.22 -13.71
CA LEU A 361 3.97 -18.10 -12.56
C LEU A 361 4.50 -17.36 -11.33
N HIS A 362 4.20 -17.89 -10.16
CA HIS A 362 4.87 -17.52 -8.92
C HIS A 362 6.20 -18.29 -8.75
N TRP A 363 7.13 -17.72 -8.03
CA TRP A 363 8.47 -18.30 -7.85
C TRP A 363 8.44 -19.72 -7.24
N ASN A 364 7.53 -20.01 -6.34
CA ASN A 364 7.37 -21.36 -5.78
C ASN A 364 6.96 -22.43 -6.82
N ALA A 365 6.39 -22.02 -7.96
CA ALA A 365 5.99 -22.90 -9.05
C ALA A 365 6.99 -22.93 -10.22
N MET A 366 8.06 -22.13 -10.16
CA MET A 366 9.08 -22.03 -11.21
C MET A 366 10.20 -23.05 -11.02
N THR A 367 10.91 -23.35 -12.11
CA THR A 367 12.23 -24.00 -12.07
C THR A 367 13.32 -23.00 -11.65
N ASP A 368 14.47 -23.51 -11.21
CA ASP A 368 15.61 -22.67 -10.83
C ASP A 368 16.04 -21.71 -11.96
N ALA A 369 16.10 -22.23 -13.21
CA ALA A 369 16.42 -21.41 -14.37
C ALA A 369 15.41 -20.28 -14.64
N GLN A 370 14.13 -20.53 -14.41
CA GLN A 370 13.08 -19.51 -14.55
C GLN A 370 13.20 -18.45 -13.45
N ARG A 371 13.44 -18.84 -12.20
CA ARG A 371 13.67 -17.89 -11.09
C ARG A 371 14.90 -17.04 -11.33
N GLN A 372 16.00 -17.64 -11.79
CA GLN A 372 17.23 -16.93 -12.15
C GLN A 372 16.96 -15.87 -13.23
N ALA A 373 16.23 -16.22 -14.29
CA ALA A 373 15.86 -15.27 -15.34
C ALA A 373 14.91 -14.17 -14.82
N SER A 374 13.97 -14.52 -13.97
CA SER A 374 13.02 -13.60 -13.33
C SER A 374 13.71 -12.57 -12.43
N ALA A 375 14.78 -12.97 -11.74
CA ALA A 375 15.55 -12.11 -10.84
C ALA A 375 16.27 -10.94 -11.54
N VAL A 376 16.38 -10.98 -12.87
CA VAL A 376 17.01 -9.93 -13.71
C VAL A 376 16.07 -9.38 -14.78
N SER A 377 14.78 -9.53 -14.59
CA SER A 377 13.75 -9.30 -15.61
C SER A 377 13.36 -7.82 -15.82
N ASN A 378 13.94 -6.89 -15.07
CA ASN A 378 13.74 -5.43 -15.15
C ASN A 378 12.26 -5.01 -15.32
N GLY A 379 11.46 -5.23 -14.27
CA GLY A 379 10.05 -4.83 -14.21
C GLY A 379 9.05 -5.93 -14.59
N ALA A 380 9.48 -7.16 -14.88
CA ALA A 380 8.57 -8.29 -15.03
C ALA A 380 8.24 -8.97 -13.68
N LEU A 381 9.17 -8.94 -12.72
CA LEU A 381 8.95 -9.46 -11.38
C LEU A 381 8.10 -8.50 -10.56
N ARG A 382 7.04 -9.02 -9.94
CA ARG A 382 6.03 -8.22 -9.24
C ARG A 382 5.58 -8.91 -7.96
N TRP A 383 5.08 -8.10 -7.04
CA TRP A 383 4.33 -8.57 -5.89
C TRP A 383 2.84 -8.56 -6.23
N ASP A 384 2.14 -9.68 -6.06
CA ASP A 384 0.71 -9.80 -6.33
C ASP A 384 -0.12 -10.18 -5.10
N GLY A 385 0.44 -10.05 -3.90
CA GLY A 385 -0.31 -10.22 -2.67
C GLY A 385 -1.50 -9.26 -2.61
N PRO A 386 -2.68 -9.75 -2.19
CA PRO A 386 -3.94 -9.01 -2.35
C PRO A 386 -3.98 -7.69 -1.58
N ASN A 387 -3.33 -7.60 -0.42
CA ASN A 387 -3.29 -6.37 0.37
C ASN A 387 -2.48 -5.27 -0.33
N VAL A 388 -1.33 -5.61 -0.90
CA VAL A 388 -0.52 -4.67 -1.69
C VAL A 388 -1.26 -4.26 -2.96
N VAL A 389 -1.83 -5.22 -3.69
CA VAL A 389 -2.57 -4.95 -4.95
C VAL A 389 -3.71 -3.95 -4.73
N ILE A 390 -4.53 -4.15 -3.71
CA ILE A 390 -5.67 -3.26 -3.39
C ILE A 390 -5.20 -1.87 -2.96
N SER A 391 -4.04 -1.78 -2.32
CA SER A 391 -3.56 -0.56 -1.69
C SER A 391 -2.59 0.25 -2.55
N SER A 392 -2.18 -0.27 -3.71
CA SER A 392 -1.17 0.34 -4.58
C SER A 392 -1.70 1.49 -5.46
N ASP A 393 -2.96 1.86 -5.36
CA ASP A 393 -3.62 2.85 -6.23
C ASP A 393 -3.07 4.28 -6.10
N PHE A 394 -2.38 4.59 -5.01
CA PHE A 394 -1.68 5.87 -4.84
C PHE A 394 -0.37 5.97 -5.64
N LEU A 395 0.20 4.84 -6.09
CA LEU A 395 1.39 4.84 -6.92
C LEU A 395 1.06 5.33 -8.33
N THR A 396 1.80 6.32 -8.79
CA THR A 396 1.71 6.85 -10.15
C THR A 396 2.62 6.10 -11.14
N ALA A 397 3.63 5.40 -10.63
CA ALA A 397 4.53 4.51 -11.38
C ALA A 397 4.98 3.32 -10.50
N GLY A 398 5.58 2.29 -11.10
CA GLY A 398 6.10 1.11 -10.39
C GLY A 398 5.03 0.06 -10.08
N ARG A 399 3.84 0.14 -10.69
CA ARG A 399 2.80 -0.89 -10.65
C ARG A 399 2.22 -1.18 -12.02
N ASP A 400 1.57 -2.31 -12.20
CA ASP A 400 0.81 -2.62 -13.41
C ASP A 400 -0.67 -2.23 -13.28
N THR A 401 -1.43 -2.43 -14.36
CA THR A 401 -2.86 -2.12 -14.42
C THR A 401 -3.73 -3.00 -13.52
N ALA A 402 -3.20 -4.13 -13.03
CA ALA A 402 -3.86 -4.98 -12.06
C ALA A 402 -3.54 -4.59 -10.60
N GLY A 403 -2.70 -3.58 -10.38
CA GLY A 403 -2.27 -3.12 -9.07
C GLY A 403 -1.05 -3.86 -8.49
N ARG A 404 -0.44 -4.78 -9.24
CA ARG A 404 0.75 -5.51 -8.80
C ARG A 404 1.96 -4.60 -8.82
N VAL A 405 2.69 -4.52 -7.71
CA VAL A 405 3.82 -3.62 -7.53
C VAL A 405 5.12 -4.29 -7.99
N HIS A 406 5.94 -3.57 -8.74
CA HIS A 406 7.21 -4.08 -9.22
C HIS A 406 8.18 -4.33 -8.06
N LEU A 407 8.82 -5.48 -8.07
CA LEU A 407 9.97 -5.79 -7.23
C LEU A 407 11.27 -5.41 -7.94
N HIS A 408 12.31 -5.14 -7.17
CA HIS A 408 13.61 -4.79 -7.69
C HIS A 408 14.27 -6.00 -8.34
N ALA A 409 14.37 -6.00 -9.66
CA ALA A 409 14.95 -7.07 -10.47
C ALA A 409 15.73 -6.46 -11.66
N PRO A 410 16.84 -5.74 -11.39
CA PRO A 410 17.62 -5.03 -12.42
C PRO A 410 18.23 -6.02 -13.41
N THR A 411 18.55 -5.55 -14.64
CA THR A 411 19.10 -6.40 -15.73
C THR A 411 20.42 -7.09 -15.40
N THR A 412 21.16 -6.57 -14.44
CA THR A 412 22.30 -7.25 -13.82
C THR A 412 21.84 -7.63 -12.42
N PHE A 413 21.90 -8.93 -12.11
CA PHE A 413 21.52 -9.40 -10.77
C PHE A 413 22.35 -8.66 -9.72
N ALA A 414 21.65 -7.84 -8.98
CA ALA A 414 22.18 -7.18 -7.82
C ALA A 414 21.86 -8.11 -6.64
N SER A 415 22.85 -8.94 -6.26
CA SER A 415 22.66 -9.98 -5.24
C SER A 415 22.34 -9.32 -3.91
N GLY A 416 21.02 -9.18 -3.64
CA GLY A 416 20.54 -8.77 -2.34
C GLY A 416 19.61 -7.58 -2.31
N SER A 417 19.72 -6.57 -3.16
CA SER A 417 18.61 -5.66 -3.41
C SER A 417 17.64 -6.31 -4.37
N SER A 418 18.16 -7.10 -5.31
CA SER A 418 17.29 -7.87 -6.19
C SER A 418 16.41 -8.81 -5.38
N VAL A 419 15.15 -8.78 -5.73
CA VAL A 419 14.06 -9.65 -5.29
C VAL A 419 13.60 -9.53 -3.83
N SER A 420 14.30 -8.76 -2.99
CA SER A 420 13.94 -8.50 -1.59
C SER A 420 13.60 -7.03 -1.31
N HIS A 421 13.29 -6.26 -2.34
CA HIS A 421 12.91 -4.86 -2.24
C HIS A 421 11.82 -4.52 -3.27
N PHE A 422 11.07 -3.46 -3.02
CA PHE A 422 10.29 -2.79 -4.06
C PHE A 422 11.22 -2.18 -5.11
N SER A 423 10.72 -2.01 -6.33
CA SER A 423 11.50 -1.41 -7.40
C SER A 423 11.64 0.10 -7.21
N THR A 424 12.82 0.65 -7.53
CA THR A 424 13.06 2.10 -7.64
C THR A 424 12.22 2.80 -8.72
N LEU A 425 11.40 2.06 -9.46
CA LEU A 425 10.40 2.62 -10.37
C LEU A 425 9.14 3.12 -9.64
N ALA A 426 8.96 2.79 -8.36
CA ALA A 426 7.80 3.24 -7.59
C ALA A 426 7.82 4.76 -7.42
N THR A 427 6.65 5.37 -7.60
CA THR A 427 6.45 6.81 -7.36
C THR A 427 5.09 7.01 -6.68
N PRO A 428 5.04 7.59 -5.49
CA PRO A 428 6.15 8.03 -4.63
C PRO A 428 7.09 6.90 -4.19
N ASN A 429 8.32 7.28 -3.75
CA ASN A 429 9.30 6.33 -3.20
C ASN A 429 8.75 5.59 -1.99
N LEU A 430 9.13 4.33 -1.87
CA LEU A 430 8.70 3.44 -0.79
C LEU A 430 9.85 3.17 0.19
N LEU A 431 9.52 2.96 1.47
CA LEU A 431 10.48 2.68 2.54
C LEU A 431 11.42 1.51 2.19
N MET A 432 10.86 0.46 1.62
CA MET A 432 11.60 -0.77 1.31
C MET A 432 12.10 -0.82 -0.15
N GLU A 433 12.48 0.31 -0.74
CA GLU A 433 13.32 0.36 -1.94
C GLU A 433 14.80 0.11 -1.58
N PRO A 434 15.64 -0.32 -2.55
CA PRO A 434 17.08 -0.56 -2.28
C PRO A 434 17.82 0.70 -1.84
N SER A 435 17.36 1.89 -2.25
CA SER A 435 17.98 3.17 -1.91
C SER A 435 17.23 3.83 -0.75
N ILE A 436 17.94 4.07 0.35
CA ILE A 436 17.42 4.87 1.46
C ILE A 436 17.75 6.32 1.17
N ASN A 437 16.80 7.00 0.56
CA ASN A 437 17.01 8.34 0.03
C ASN A 437 16.88 9.43 1.10
N PRO A 438 17.62 10.56 0.97
CA PRO A 438 17.41 11.72 1.82
C PRO A 438 15.97 12.23 1.73
N GLY A 439 15.35 12.51 2.86
CA GLY A 439 13.99 13.04 2.92
C GLY A 439 12.89 12.00 2.73
N LEU A 440 13.20 10.70 2.72
CA LEU A 440 12.19 9.64 2.74
C LEU A 440 11.25 9.82 3.95
N PRO A 441 9.91 9.78 3.78
CA PRO A 441 8.97 9.90 4.89
C PRO A 441 9.17 8.79 5.94
N ILE A 442 8.89 9.12 7.20
CA ILE A 442 8.68 8.11 8.24
C ILE A 442 7.29 7.53 8.02
N ASP A 443 7.19 6.58 7.12
CA ASP A 443 5.96 5.85 6.77
C ASP A 443 6.30 4.41 6.41
N LEU A 444 5.49 3.47 6.86
CA LEU A 444 5.62 2.07 6.47
C LEU A 444 5.00 1.79 5.10
N ASP A 445 4.29 2.75 4.51
CA ASP A 445 3.70 2.74 3.17
C ASP A 445 3.08 1.38 2.77
N LEU A 446 3.41 0.84 1.59
CA LEU A 446 2.99 -0.50 1.16
C LEU A 446 3.68 -1.64 1.92
N SER A 447 4.74 -1.35 2.68
CA SER A 447 5.45 -2.37 3.45
C SER A 447 4.55 -2.99 4.50
N ARG A 448 3.67 -2.21 5.15
CA ARG A 448 2.65 -2.74 6.07
C ARG A 448 1.64 -3.67 5.39
N GLN A 449 1.32 -3.41 4.11
CA GLN A 449 0.39 -4.24 3.34
C GLN A 449 1.05 -5.55 2.90
N LEU A 450 2.31 -5.48 2.53
CA LEU A 450 3.12 -6.64 2.21
C LEU A 450 3.28 -7.55 3.44
N MET A 451 3.52 -6.97 4.62
CA MET A 451 3.56 -7.74 5.87
C MET A 451 2.25 -8.47 6.13
N ARG A 452 1.10 -7.88 5.79
CA ARG A 452 -0.20 -8.57 5.87
C ARG A 452 -0.31 -9.72 4.89
N ASP A 453 0.18 -9.56 3.67
CA ASP A 453 0.16 -10.63 2.66
C ASP A 453 0.96 -11.85 3.10
N ILE A 454 2.07 -11.67 3.81
CA ILE A 454 2.90 -12.78 4.31
C ILE A 454 2.43 -13.37 5.65
N GLY A 455 1.36 -12.80 6.27
CA GLY A 455 0.75 -13.37 7.47
C GLY A 455 0.70 -12.47 8.72
N TRP A 456 1.20 -11.23 8.65
CA TRP A 456 1.05 -10.23 9.71
C TRP A 456 -0.32 -9.52 9.63
N TYR A 457 -1.41 -10.28 9.67
CA TYR A 457 -2.77 -9.74 9.65
C TYR A 457 -3.37 -9.78 11.06
N ARG A 458 -4.32 -8.89 11.29
CA ARG A 458 -5.13 -8.95 12.50
C ARG A 458 -6.13 -10.08 12.36
N ASP A 459 -6.04 -11.05 13.26
CA ASP A 459 -6.99 -12.12 13.41
C ASP A 459 -7.61 -12.03 14.81
N THR A 460 -8.91 -11.78 14.87
CA THR A 460 -9.63 -11.66 16.15
C THR A 460 -9.95 -13.00 16.79
N THR A 461 -9.88 -14.07 16.02
CA THR A 461 -10.28 -15.42 16.47
C THR A 461 -9.10 -16.34 16.75
N THR A 462 -7.90 -15.97 16.32
CA THR A 462 -6.69 -16.82 16.41
C THR A 462 -6.88 -18.19 15.73
N ASP A 463 -7.75 -18.23 14.70
CA ASP A 463 -8.09 -19.47 14.00
C ASP A 463 -7.17 -19.77 12.79
N ASN A 464 -6.19 -18.90 12.53
CA ASN A 464 -5.26 -18.95 11.39
C ASN A 464 -5.95 -18.91 10.02
N VAL A 465 -7.19 -18.45 9.97
CA VAL A 465 -7.92 -18.20 8.72
C VAL A 465 -7.85 -16.70 8.41
N PRO A 466 -7.29 -16.28 7.28
CA PRO A 466 -7.20 -14.86 6.94
C PRO A 466 -8.55 -14.15 6.98
N ASP A 467 -8.59 -13.02 7.68
CA ASP A 467 -9.75 -12.14 7.66
C ASP A 467 -9.97 -11.60 6.25
N THR A 468 -11.14 -11.81 5.66
CA THR A 468 -11.47 -11.26 4.35
C THR A 468 -12.86 -10.63 4.33
N ILE A 469 -13.05 -9.67 3.40
CA ILE A 469 -14.34 -9.09 3.05
C ILE A 469 -14.59 -9.40 1.58
N THR A 470 -15.73 -10.02 1.28
CA THR A 470 -16.06 -10.48 -0.10
C THR A 470 -17.52 -10.15 -0.44
N ASN A 471 -17.89 -10.38 -1.69
CA ASN A 471 -19.28 -10.23 -2.17
C ASN A 471 -19.90 -8.86 -1.89
N VAL A 472 -19.11 -7.80 -2.06
CA VAL A 472 -19.59 -6.42 -1.85
C VAL A 472 -20.61 -6.06 -2.93
N THR A 473 -21.80 -5.61 -2.50
CA THR A 473 -22.86 -5.13 -3.39
C THR A 473 -23.26 -3.68 -3.04
N PRO A 474 -23.85 -2.91 -3.98
CA PRO A 474 -24.18 -3.24 -5.37
C PRO A 474 -22.94 -3.45 -6.25
N ASN A 475 -23.02 -4.41 -7.17
CA ASN A 475 -21.93 -4.77 -8.08
C ASN A 475 -22.39 -4.92 -9.55
N SER A 476 -23.59 -4.48 -9.86
CA SER A 476 -24.18 -4.48 -11.22
C SER A 476 -25.48 -3.65 -11.23
N GLY A 477 -26.01 -3.42 -12.41
CA GLY A 477 -27.29 -2.72 -12.58
C GLY A 477 -27.21 -1.22 -12.27
N PHE A 478 -28.27 -0.65 -11.73
CA PHE A 478 -28.34 0.75 -11.37
C PHE A 478 -29.02 0.97 -10.01
N VAL A 479 -28.68 2.08 -9.38
CA VAL A 479 -29.36 2.62 -8.19
C VAL A 479 -29.82 4.05 -8.47
N LEU A 480 -30.91 4.48 -7.83
CA LEU A 480 -31.50 5.80 -8.09
C LEU A 480 -31.10 6.78 -6.98
N VAL A 481 -30.75 7.98 -7.37
CA VAL A 481 -30.45 9.12 -6.48
C VAL A 481 -31.60 9.32 -5.49
N GLY A 482 -31.29 9.48 -4.21
CA GLY A 482 -32.24 9.68 -3.12
C GLY A 482 -32.90 8.41 -2.58
N ASN A 483 -32.72 7.25 -3.24
CA ASN A 483 -33.25 5.99 -2.73
C ASN A 483 -32.34 5.43 -1.63
N ASN A 484 -32.92 4.67 -0.71
CA ASN A 484 -32.19 3.87 0.25
C ASN A 484 -31.87 2.51 -0.36
N VAL A 485 -30.61 2.16 -0.39
CA VAL A 485 -30.08 0.88 -0.90
C VAL A 485 -29.25 0.24 0.20
N ASN A 486 -29.33 -1.07 0.37
CA ASN A 486 -28.44 -1.78 1.27
C ASN A 486 -27.14 -2.12 0.55
N ILE A 487 -26.03 -1.61 1.07
CA ILE A 487 -24.69 -2.14 0.78
C ILE A 487 -24.51 -3.41 1.60
N THR A 488 -24.14 -4.53 0.97
CA THR A 488 -23.94 -5.80 1.67
C THR A 488 -22.57 -6.38 1.38
N TRP A 489 -22.05 -7.19 2.31
CA TRP A 489 -20.78 -7.89 2.18
C TRP A 489 -20.77 -9.15 3.04
N ASN A 490 -19.86 -10.07 2.73
CA ASN A 490 -19.58 -11.25 3.55
C ASN A 490 -18.20 -11.13 4.20
N ASN A 491 -18.07 -11.69 5.40
CA ASN A 491 -16.82 -11.80 6.13
C ASN A 491 -16.40 -13.26 6.23
N THR A 492 -15.09 -13.52 6.23
CA THR A 492 -14.49 -14.82 6.57
C THR A 492 -13.36 -14.61 7.57
N GLY A 493 -12.82 -15.68 8.14
CA GLY A 493 -11.75 -15.60 9.14
C GLY A 493 -12.18 -15.04 10.49
N GLY A 494 -13.50 -15.01 10.77
CA GLY A 494 -14.00 -14.45 12.04
C GLY A 494 -13.94 -12.92 12.16
N PHE A 495 -13.65 -12.20 11.07
CA PHE A 495 -13.55 -10.76 11.05
C PHE A 495 -14.81 -10.07 11.59
N ASN A 496 -14.69 -9.38 12.71
CA ASN A 496 -15.82 -8.75 13.42
C ASN A 496 -15.58 -7.27 13.79
N ARG A 497 -14.43 -6.70 13.40
CA ARG A 497 -14.10 -5.29 13.70
C ARG A 497 -14.91 -4.33 12.83
N ASN A 498 -15.03 -3.07 13.31
CA ASN A 498 -15.73 -2.01 12.58
C ASN A 498 -15.14 -1.80 11.18
N VAL A 499 -15.99 -1.34 10.27
CA VAL A 499 -15.63 -1.10 8.87
C VAL A 499 -15.81 0.36 8.46
N THR A 500 -15.07 0.75 7.42
CA THR A 500 -15.29 1.97 6.64
C THR A 500 -15.85 1.57 5.29
N ILE A 501 -16.93 2.24 4.87
CA ILE A 501 -17.64 2.01 3.61
C ILE A 501 -17.39 3.22 2.72
N GLU A 502 -17.00 2.98 1.48
CA GLU A 502 -16.55 4.02 0.56
C GLU A 502 -17.17 3.85 -0.82
N LEU A 503 -17.42 4.97 -1.49
CA LEU A 503 -17.90 5.05 -2.87
C LEU A 503 -16.81 5.56 -3.79
N SER A 504 -16.61 4.88 -4.90
CA SER A 504 -15.92 5.40 -6.08
C SER A 504 -16.96 5.74 -7.15
N THR A 505 -16.75 6.85 -7.86
CA THR A 505 -17.57 7.25 -9.02
C THR A 505 -16.80 7.18 -10.34
N ASN A 506 -15.58 6.65 -10.32
CA ASN A 506 -14.65 6.61 -11.44
C ASN A 506 -13.97 5.22 -11.62
N GLY A 507 -14.74 4.16 -11.40
CA GLY A 507 -14.30 2.78 -11.66
C GLY A 507 -13.34 2.21 -10.63
N GLY A 508 -13.22 2.83 -9.44
CA GLY A 508 -12.30 2.40 -8.40
C GLY A 508 -10.99 3.19 -8.34
N THR A 509 -10.82 4.23 -9.19
CA THR A 509 -9.59 5.04 -9.21
C THR A 509 -9.45 5.86 -7.94
N THR A 510 -10.54 6.44 -7.43
CA THR A 510 -10.57 7.16 -6.15
C THR A 510 -11.80 6.79 -5.36
N TYR A 511 -11.72 6.87 -4.03
CA TYR A 511 -12.80 6.55 -3.10
C TYR A 511 -13.07 7.69 -2.13
N SER A 512 -14.36 7.88 -1.82
CA SER A 512 -14.83 8.83 -0.80
C SER A 512 -15.67 8.09 0.23
N ALA A 513 -15.48 8.37 1.52
CA ALA A 513 -16.20 7.69 2.58
C ALA A 513 -17.71 7.96 2.53
N ILE A 514 -18.51 6.90 2.54
CA ILE A 514 -19.94 6.89 2.82
C ILE A 514 -20.15 6.91 4.34
N ALA A 515 -19.46 6.01 5.04
CA ALA A 515 -19.53 5.88 6.48
C ALA A 515 -18.18 5.38 7.02
N THR A 516 -17.79 5.84 8.19
CA THR A 516 -16.53 5.47 8.85
C THR A 516 -16.80 4.86 10.21
N ASN A 517 -16.00 3.84 10.58
CA ASN A 517 -16.06 3.19 11.89
C ASN A 517 -17.46 2.67 12.29
N VAL A 518 -18.17 2.05 11.35
CA VAL A 518 -19.49 1.44 11.60
C VAL A 518 -19.35 -0.04 11.92
N ALA A 519 -20.35 -0.59 12.64
CA ALA A 519 -20.36 -2.01 12.99
C ALA A 519 -20.30 -2.91 11.74
N ASN A 520 -19.50 -3.97 11.79
CA ASN A 520 -19.36 -4.96 10.73
C ASN A 520 -20.52 -5.97 10.76
N SER A 521 -21.72 -5.51 10.41
CA SER A 521 -22.95 -6.30 10.43
C SER A 521 -23.22 -7.07 9.12
N GLY A 522 -22.36 -6.94 8.11
CA GLY A 522 -22.58 -7.49 6.77
C GLY A 522 -23.57 -6.69 5.91
N SER A 523 -24.14 -5.60 6.44
CA SER A 523 -25.07 -4.75 5.71
C SER A 523 -25.06 -3.32 6.25
N PHE A 524 -25.27 -2.34 5.34
CA PHE A 524 -25.37 -0.92 5.68
C PHE A 524 -26.41 -0.23 4.80
N ALA A 525 -27.37 0.46 5.42
CA ALA A 525 -28.36 1.25 4.70
C ALA A 525 -27.74 2.56 4.19
N TRP A 526 -27.71 2.74 2.88
CA TRP A 526 -27.10 3.86 2.20
C TRP A 526 -28.11 4.66 1.40
N THR A 527 -28.18 5.96 1.66
CA THR A 527 -28.93 6.89 0.81
C THR A 527 -28.06 7.33 -0.36
N VAL A 528 -28.47 7.01 -1.58
CA VAL A 528 -27.72 7.26 -2.81
C VAL A 528 -27.54 8.77 -3.03
N PRO A 529 -26.28 9.28 -3.17
CA PRO A 529 -26.01 10.71 -3.34
C PRO A 529 -26.46 11.23 -4.71
N GLY A 530 -26.53 12.57 -4.85
CA GLY A 530 -26.95 13.23 -6.09
C GLY A 530 -25.98 13.14 -7.28
N THR A 531 -24.82 12.53 -7.11
CA THR A 531 -23.80 12.39 -8.16
C THR A 531 -24.13 11.20 -9.07
N THR A 532 -24.35 11.45 -10.37
CA THR A 532 -24.61 10.39 -11.35
C THR A 532 -23.31 9.85 -11.95
N THR A 533 -23.24 8.55 -12.21
CA THR A 533 -22.12 7.89 -12.87
C THR A 533 -22.53 6.52 -13.40
N THR A 534 -21.84 6.01 -14.41
CA THR A 534 -21.94 4.61 -14.88
C THR A 534 -20.78 3.75 -14.37
N GLN A 535 -19.90 4.32 -13.55
CA GLN A 535 -18.67 3.68 -13.07
C GLN A 535 -18.58 3.68 -11.54
N ALA A 536 -19.73 3.52 -10.87
CA ALA A 536 -19.74 3.43 -9.41
C ALA A 536 -19.16 2.10 -8.93
N ARG A 537 -18.40 2.13 -7.82
CA ARG A 537 -17.95 0.95 -7.05
C ARG A 537 -18.07 1.22 -5.57
N ILE A 538 -18.38 0.18 -4.80
CA ILE A 538 -18.31 0.20 -3.34
C ILE A 538 -17.06 -0.52 -2.89
N ARG A 539 -16.36 0.03 -1.89
CA ARG A 539 -15.33 -0.62 -1.12
C ARG A 539 -15.74 -0.65 0.35
N VAL A 540 -15.59 -1.82 0.97
CA VAL A 540 -15.75 -2.02 2.42
C VAL A 540 -14.39 -2.48 2.95
N ARG A 541 -13.86 -1.82 3.96
CA ARG A 541 -12.58 -2.16 4.57
C ARG A 541 -12.61 -2.01 6.09
N GLU A 542 -11.68 -2.62 6.78
CA GLU A 542 -11.50 -2.40 8.22
C GLU A 542 -11.33 -0.91 8.52
N ALA A 543 -11.99 -0.42 9.57
CA ALA A 543 -11.89 0.97 9.98
C ALA A 543 -10.47 1.30 10.47
N GLY A 544 -9.88 2.37 9.93
CA GLY A 544 -8.50 2.77 10.22
C GLY A 544 -7.42 1.98 9.47
N PHE A 545 -7.78 0.94 8.71
CA PHE A 545 -6.85 0.11 7.96
C PHE A 545 -7.26 0.02 6.50
N VAL A 546 -6.32 -0.34 5.62
CA VAL A 546 -6.60 -0.55 4.20
C VAL A 546 -7.06 -1.98 3.90
N ALA A 547 -6.75 -2.93 4.76
CA ALA A 547 -7.17 -4.33 4.68
C ALA A 547 -7.54 -4.87 6.08
N PRO A 548 -8.38 -5.94 6.15
CA PRO A 548 -9.06 -6.59 5.03
C PRO A 548 -10.00 -5.63 4.31
N ALA A 549 -10.11 -5.76 3.00
CA ALA A 549 -10.98 -4.96 2.17
C ALA A 549 -11.65 -5.79 1.08
N GLY A 550 -12.89 -5.46 0.77
CA GLY A 550 -13.64 -6.00 -0.35
C GLY A 550 -14.15 -4.88 -1.25
N VAL A 551 -14.18 -5.12 -2.54
CA VAL A 551 -14.67 -4.17 -3.54
C VAL A 551 -15.74 -4.85 -4.39
N SER A 552 -16.75 -4.09 -4.83
CA SER A 552 -17.73 -4.60 -5.79
C SER A 552 -17.03 -5.12 -7.04
N SER A 553 -17.40 -6.33 -7.47
CA SER A 553 -16.71 -7.07 -8.55
C SER A 553 -16.81 -6.39 -9.92
N ALA A 554 -17.85 -5.56 -10.12
CA ALA A 554 -18.07 -4.78 -11.34
C ALA A 554 -18.61 -3.39 -11.03
N ASN A 555 -18.64 -2.53 -12.04
CA ASN A 555 -19.27 -1.21 -11.95
C ASN A 555 -20.79 -1.33 -11.93
N PHE A 556 -21.44 -0.42 -11.21
CA PHE A 556 -22.88 -0.19 -11.29
C PHE A 556 -23.16 1.30 -11.62
N SER A 557 -24.39 1.64 -11.99
CA SER A 557 -24.76 3.01 -12.33
C SER A 557 -25.50 3.69 -11.17
N ILE A 558 -25.20 4.96 -10.95
CA ILE A 558 -26.01 5.87 -10.14
C ILE A 558 -26.75 6.79 -11.11
N SER A 559 -28.07 6.72 -11.14
CA SER A 559 -28.91 7.46 -12.06
C SER A 559 -29.88 8.38 -11.30
N LEU A 560 -30.22 9.49 -11.91
CA LEU A 560 -31.34 10.30 -11.39
C LEU A 560 -32.62 9.45 -11.42
N VAL A 561 -33.42 9.61 -10.38
CA VAL A 561 -34.85 9.24 -10.52
C VAL A 561 -35.32 9.97 -11.75
N PRO A 562 -35.91 9.30 -12.76
CA PRO A 562 -36.51 10.02 -13.86
C PRO A 562 -37.42 11.07 -13.23
N SER A 563 -37.06 12.34 -13.36
CA SER A 563 -37.95 13.41 -12.95
C SER A 563 -39.23 13.13 -13.74
N SER A 564 -40.36 12.94 -13.04
CA SER A 564 -41.64 12.69 -13.68
C SER A 564 -41.99 13.86 -14.55
N GLY A 565 -41.36 13.99 -15.69
CA GLY A 565 -41.85 14.70 -16.80
C GLY A 565 -43.24 14.06 -17.05
N ARG A 566 -44.27 14.84 -16.87
CA ARG A 566 -45.59 14.37 -17.23
C ARG A 566 -45.53 14.13 -18.73
N VAL A 567 -45.67 12.88 -19.13
CA VAL A 567 -45.71 12.45 -20.52
C VAL A 567 -47.17 12.39 -20.98
N SER A 568 -47.38 12.45 -22.27
CA SER A 568 -48.69 12.35 -22.89
C SER A 568 -48.76 11.14 -23.84
N VAL A 569 -49.98 10.64 -24.02
CA VAL A 569 -50.33 9.63 -25.00
C VAL A 569 -51.32 10.22 -25.96
N SER A 570 -51.05 10.11 -27.24
CA SER A 570 -52.01 10.54 -28.30
C SER A 570 -52.14 9.48 -29.38
N GLY A 571 -53.32 9.47 -30.00
CA GLY A 571 -53.61 8.52 -31.05
C GLY A 571 -54.98 8.80 -31.68
N ARG A 572 -55.47 7.87 -32.48
CA ARG A 572 -56.72 7.93 -33.21
C ARG A 572 -57.50 6.63 -33.03
N VAL A 573 -58.85 6.78 -32.94
CA VAL A 573 -59.75 5.65 -32.95
C VAL A 573 -60.52 5.70 -34.27
N TYR A 574 -60.43 4.64 -35.06
CA TYR A 574 -61.00 4.58 -36.40
C TYR A 574 -61.36 3.15 -36.80
N GLU A 575 -62.27 3.00 -37.76
CA GLU A 575 -62.64 1.69 -38.36
C GLU A 575 -61.56 1.24 -39.36
N SER A 576 -61.51 -0.04 -39.66
CA SER A 576 -60.62 -0.59 -40.69
C SER A 576 -60.82 0.05 -42.09
N SER A 577 -61.94 0.69 -42.34
CA SER A 577 -62.22 1.53 -43.52
C SER A 577 -61.56 2.90 -43.48
N GLY A 578 -60.89 3.28 -42.38
CA GLY A 578 -60.30 4.60 -42.15
C GLY A 578 -61.28 5.65 -41.61
N ARG A 579 -62.56 5.29 -41.42
CA ARG A 579 -63.60 6.20 -40.87
C ARG A 579 -63.38 6.43 -39.38
N SER A 580 -63.33 7.71 -39.01
CA SER A 580 -63.14 8.14 -37.59
C SER A 580 -64.25 7.70 -36.69
N ILE A 581 -63.94 7.29 -35.46
CA ILE A 581 -64.90 7.00 -34.39
C ILE A 581 -64.76 8.13 -33.35
N ALA A 582 -65.80 9.00 -33.41
CA ALA A 582 -65.92 10.12 -32.48
C ALA A 582 -66.58 9.66 -31.17
N SER A 583 -66.39 10.42 -30.09
CA SER A 583 -67.01 10.17 -28.78
C SER A 583 -66.70 8.80 -28.15
N ALA A 584 -65.60 8.17 -28.57
CA ALA A 584 -64.99 7.03 -27.89
C ALA A 584 -64.21 7.50 -26.68
N THR A 585 -64.40 6.83 -25.53
CA THR A 585 -63.60 7.12 -24.34
C THR A 585 -62.40 6.22 -24.30
N VAL A 586 -61.21 6.80 -24.43
CA VAL A 586 -59.91 6.11 -24.20
C VAL A 586 -59.54 6.30 -22.76
N ARG A 587 -59.20 5.21 -22.05
CA ARG A 587 -58.83 5.18 -20.64
C ARG A 587 -57.53 4.46 -20.45
N LEU A 588 -56.66 5.08 -19.64
CA LEU A 588 -55.40 4.51 -19.18
C LEU A 588 -55.49 4.28 -17.66
N VAL A 589 -55.14 3.08 -17.23
CA VAL A 589 -55.06 2.70 -15.80
C VAL A 589 -53.63 2.34 -15.48
N GLY A 590 -52.96 3.06 -14.56
CA GLY A 590 -51.62 2.78 -14.11
C GLY A 590 -51.59 1.64 -13.08
N GLU A 591 -50.38 1.15 -12.80
CA GLU A 591 -50.11 0.04 -11.87
C GLU A 591 -50.64 0.31 -10.44
N ASN A 592 -50.69 1.56 -10.02
CA ASN A 592 -51.19 1.98 -8.70
C ASN A 592 -52.70 2.30 -8.70
N GLY A 593 -53.42 1.97 -9.81
CA GLY A 593 -54.84 2.19 -9.95
C GLY A 593 -55.28 3.61 -10.34
N GLU A 594 -54.34 4.53 -10.57
CA GLU A 594 -54.64 5.85 -11.10
C GLU A 594 -55.25 5.75 -12.51
N THR A 595 -56.19 6.63 -12.80
CA THR A 595 -56.97 6.57 -14.05
C THR A 595 -56.93 7.91 -14.78
N PHE A 596 -56.59 7.83 -16.06
CA PHE A 596 -56.60 8.98 -16.98
C PHE A 596 -57.53 8.67 -18.17
N SER A 597 -58.21 9.64 -18.69
CA SER A 597 -59.10 9.41 -19.86
C SER A 597 -59.23 10.63 -20.76
N ALA A 598 -59.51 10.38 -22.02
CA ALA A 598 -59.90 11.38 -22.99
C ALA A 598 -61.01 10.85 -23.88
N ILE A 599 -61.82 11.76 -24.45
CA ILE A 599 -62.85 11.44 -25.42
C ILE A 599 -62.34 11.82 -26.81
N THR A 600 -62.55 10.97 -27.81
CA THR A 600 -62.14 11.26 -29.18
C THR A 600 -62.98 12.39 -29.79
N ASN A 601 -62.30 13.29 -30.50
CA ASN A 601 -62.98 14.37 -31.25
C ASN A 601 -63.65 13.83 -32.52
N ALA A 602 -64.30 14.76 -33.32
CA ALA A 602 -64.99 14.39 -34.55
C ALA A 602 -64.17 13.66 -35.60
N PHE A 603 -62.81 13.79 -35.52
CA PHE A 603 -61.85 13.12 -36.39
C PHE A 603 -61.23 11.87 -35.75
N GLY A 604 -61.75 11.45 -34.63
CA GLY A 604 -61.28 10.26 -33.89
C GLY A 604 -60.01 10.45 -33.08
N TYR A 605 -59.41 11.64 -33.04
CA TYR A 605 -58.15 11.89 -32.30
C TYR A 605 -58.42 12.11 -30.81
N TYR A 606 -57.45 11.68 -30.00
CA TYR A 606 -57.42 11.90 -28.56
C TYR A 606 -55.99 12.22 -28.07
N THR A 607 -55.91 12.88 -26.92
CA THR A 607 -54.68 13.09 -26.19
C THR A 607 -54.92 12.99 -24.70
N ILE A 608 -54.12 12.22 -23.97
CA ILE A 608 -54.16 12.06 -22.53
C ILE A 608 -52.80 12.52 -22.00
N GLY A 609 -52.79 13.61 -21.25
CA GLY A 609 -51.59 14.15 -20.62
C GLY A 609 -51.55 13.88 -19.12
N GLY A 610 -50.45 14.22 -18.49
CA GLY A 610 -50.25 14.12 -17.03
C GLY A 610 -49.87 12.72 -16.53
N LEU A 611 -49.49 11.83 -17.45
CA LEU A 611 -49.04 10.47 -17.17
C LEU A 611 -47.62 10.49 -16.62
N ARG A 612 -47.23 9.49 -15.83
CA ARG A 612 -45.83 9.35 -15.35
C ARG A 612 -44.97 8.65 -16.39
N GLY A 613 -43.87 9.26 -16.79
CA GLY A 613 -42.81 8.59 -17.51
C GLY A 613 -42.17 7.46 -16.65
N GLY A 614 -41.76 6.36 -17.27
CA GLY A 614 -41.23 5.16 -16.61
C GLY A 614 -42.31 4.25 -16.01
N SER A 615 -43.60 4.53 -16.19
CA SER A 615 -44.70 3.71 -15.65
C SER A 615 -45.45 2.94 -16.75
N SER A 616 -46.03 1.81 -16.38
CA SER A 616 -46.85 0.98 -17.26
C SER A 616 -48.36 1.27 -17.07
N TYR A 617 -49.08 1.25 -18.16
CA TYR A 617 -50.53 1.54 -18.22
C TYR A 617 -51.28 0.50 -19.01
N THR A 618 -52.48 0.19 -18.55
CA THR A 618 -53.45 -0.58 -19.31
C THR A 618 -54.38 0.37 -20.06
N ALA A 619 -54.35 0.31 -21.38
CA ALA A 619 -55.18 1.16 -22.28
C ALA A 619 -56.42 0.43 -22.76
N THR A 620 -57.58 1.03 -22.57
CA THR A 620 -58.88 0.52 -22.99
C THR A 620 -59.67 1.58 -23.74
N VAL A 621 -60.53 1.18 -24.67
CA VAL A 621 -61.44 2.07 -25.39
C VAL A 621 -62.86 1.59 -25.21
N ALA A 622 -63.75 2.51 -24.85
CA ALA A 622 -65.19 2.25 -24.72
C ALA A 622 -65.98 3.10 -25.73
N HIS A 623 -66.86 2.45 -26.48
CA HIS A 623 -67.82 3.09 -27.39
C HIS A 623 -69.05 2.23 -27.54
N LYS A 624 -70.27 2.88 -27.69
CA LYS A 624 -71.54 2.19 -27.71
C LYS A 624 -71.71 1.22 -28.90
N GLY A 625 -70.97 1.37 -29.97
CA GLY A 625 -71.18 0.60 -31.20
C GLY A 625 -70.00 -0.29 -31.57
N TYR A 626 -68.93 -0.31 -30.75
CA TYR A 626 -67.66 -1.04 -31.06
C TYR A 626 -67.09 -1.64 -29.82
N ALA A 627 -66.40 -2.80 -29.99
CA ALA A 627 -65.57 -3.43 -28.99
C ALA A 627 -64.08 -3.27 -29.44
N PHE A 628 -63.18 -3.05 -28.49
CA PHE A 628 -61.75 -2.82 -28.71
C PHE A 628 -60.94 -3.76 -27.85
N GLU A 629 -59.73 -4.11 -28.34
CA GLU A 629 -58.76 -4.86 -27.56
C GLU A 629 -58.06 -3.97 -26.54
N THR A 630 -57.79 -4.54 -25.37
CA THR A 630 -56.98 -3.90 -24.33
C THR A 630 -55.53 -3.97 -24.70
N ARG A 631 -54.79 -2.87 -24.52
CA ARG A 631 -53.35 -2.80 -24.76
C ARG A 631 -52.60 -2.48 -23.49
N PHE A 632 -51.40 -3.05 -23.36
CA PHE A 632 -50.45 -2.72 -22.28
C PHE A 632 -49.32 -1.90 -22.87
N ILE A 633 -49.01 -0.75 -22.28
CA ILE A 633 -47.95 0.17 -22.73
C ILE A 633 -47.08 0.60 -21.56
N THR A 634 -45.78 0.78 -21.82
CA THR A 634 -44.84 1.41 -20.88
C THR A 634 -44.41 2.74 -21.51
N LEU A 635 -44.46 3.82 -20.74
CA LEU A 635 -44.21 5.17 -21.23
C LEU A 635 -42.86 5.66 -20.74
N GLU A 636 -41.88 5.76 -21.61
CA GLU A 636 -40.61 6.43 -21.30
C GLU A 636 -40.62 7.91 -21.67
N ASN A 637 -41.35 8.26 -22.73
CA ASN A 637 -41.51 9.61 -23.30
C ASN A 637 -42.97 9.78 -23.80
N ASP A 638 -43.25 10.95 -24.40
CA ASP A 638 -44.51 11.16 -25.10
C ASP A 638 -44.74 10.08 -26.16
N LEU A 639 -45.85 9.39 -26.13
CA LEU A 639 -46.23 8.36 -27.09
C LEU A 639 -47.26 8.91 -28.07
N THR A 640 -46.90 8.95 -29.33
CA THR A 640 -47.81 9.32 -30.41
C THR A 640 -48.18 8.08 -31.23
N GLY A 641 -49.40 8.06 -31.80
CA GLY A 641 -49.85 6.96 -32.66
C GLY A 641 -50.30 5.71 -31.89
N LEU A 642 -50.74 5.83 -30.64
CA LEU A 642 -51.48 4.73 -29.98
C LEU A 642 -52.89 4.65 -30.57
N ASP A 643 -52.99 4.03 -31.72
CA ASP A 643 -54.24 3.97 -32.49
C ASP A 643 -55.05 2.73 -32.13
N PHE A 644 -56.40 2.83 -32.18
CA PHE A 644 -57.30 1.71 -31.93
C PHE A 644 -58.25 1.48 -33.07
N GLU A 645 -58.33 0.24 -33.52
CA GLU A 645 -59.33 -0.28 -34.43
C GLU A 645 -60.28 -1.23 -33.65
N PRO A 646 -61.58 -1.24 -33.95
CA PRO A 646 -62.52 -2.15 -33.31
C PRO A 646 -62.21 -3.60 -33.69
N SER A 647 -62.25 -4.48 -32.71
CA SER A 647 -62.16 -5.95 -32.93
C SER A 647 -63.51 -6.52 -33.46
N GLN A 648 -64.60 -5.86 -33.12
CA GLN A 648 -65.99 -6.23 -33.56
C GLN A 648 -66.92 -5.00 -33.57
N SER A 649 -67.85 -4.95 -34.52
CA SER A 649 -69.02 -4.05 -34.46
C SER A 649 -70.10 -4.67 -33.59
N VAL A 650 -70.54 -3.94 -32.57
CA VAL A 650 -71.64 -4.38 -31.71
C VAL A 650 -72.96 -3.95 -32.37
N SER A 651 -73.71 -4.94 -32.89
CA SER A 651 -75.06 -4.68 -33.47
C SER A 651 -75.98 -4.17 -32.38
N ARG A 652 -76.66 -3.03 -32.63
CA ARG A 652 -77.72 -2.55 -31.75
C ARG A 652 -78.92 -3.53 -31.81
N LYS A 653 -79.23 -4.12 -30.65
CA LYS A 653 -80.60 -4.67 -30.46
C LYS A 653 -81.54 -3.58 -30.14
#